data_f840f4b726be9767013456a92a3f1813
#
_entry.id   f840f4b726be9767013456a92a3f1813
#
_cell.length_a   1.000
_cell.length_b   1.000
_cell.length_c   1.000
_cell.angle_alpha   90.00
_cell.angle_beta   90.00
_cell.angle_gamma   90.00
#
_symmetry.space_group_name_H-M   'P 1'
#
loop_
_entity.id
_entity.type
_entity.pdbx_description
1 polymer ?
#
loop_
_entity_poly.entity_id
_entity_poly.type
_entity_poly.pdbx_seq_one_letter_code
_entity_poly.pdbx_strand_id
1 'polypeptide(L)'
;MVPVVVDSQGNPLRLGTKLGEGGEGSVFEVTSRNDVVAKIYHQAPDISKQIKIREMVQCGNAKLLNFATWPMQVLTEQKSGKVAGFLMPKVAGMTPLHEVYSPAHRRQDHPEWGWNFLVYVARNLAAAFHSVHEHGHVLGDVNQGNAFVSAKSKVVLIDCDSYQIDFLGHKHLCEVGVAHFTPPELQGIPSFKGVVRSPNHDCFGLALLIFHILFGGRHPFAGVPQTNGVGDSLEDSIKQLRFAYSPSANSRHLLPPPRSIPLSIVPPGIAKMFDIAFTEEGRNVRRPSAKEWVDAMDHLKDNLKVCSSHKGHHYYKDLHTCPWCSLETQGVIYFNVAVTAGGPISTFTGDMNKLWAAIQAVQLPASIFSPPAHVPTLAPAASPSGAIEKPLKWIGYAGVVFAFFAIAHEAPKLMMLWLIIGGFLLYQIANFGEEAVNAERQRRRQELSAAEAELKNIIEQMEREAGIAEARHIIVEVSKLKNRFDGLAAEEQRALVDLPKQAHQRQLNEFLDKYYVDQAKLSGIGPTKLATLRSFGIETAADIEWNRIIKIRGFGEVLTRTLVDWRKEKERIFKFNPARGVTDVDRCKVQQKYVSIRQDIERKMRDGLHKLQSVKSRVDNTKQRHHDRLQVAFNRKAQAEMDLRAL
;
A
#
# COMPACT_ATOMS: atom_id res chain seq x y z
N MET A 1 11.75 43.47 -30.97
CA MET A 1 11.06 43.15 -32.28
C MET A 1 11.43 41.72 -32.64
N VAL A 2 10.44 40.89 -32.98
CA VAL A 2 10.72 39.53 -33.47
C VAL A 2 11.42 39.69 -34.83
N PRO A 3 12.58 39.04 -35.09
CA PRO A 3 13.28 39.15 -36.36
C PRO A 3 12.45 38.60 -37.52
N VAL A 4 12.62 39.14 -38.71
CA VAL A 4 12.05 38.54 -39.92
C VAL A 4 12.79 37.25 -40.19
N VAL A 5 12.07 36.12 -40.11
CA VAL A 5 12.63 34.79 -40.30
C VAL A 5 12.21 34.23 -41.67
N VAL A 6 13.11 33.48 -42.29
CA VAL A 6 12.89 32.80 -43.57
C VAL A 6 13.05 31.28 -43.38
N ASP A 7 12.35 30.55 -44.25
CA ASP A 7 12.46 29.09 -44.34
C ASP A 7 13.74 28.65 -45.07
N SER A 8 13.94 27.35 -45.26
CA SER A 8 15.11 26.79 -45.97
C SER A 8 15.17 27.13 -47.44
N GLN A 9 14.09 27.66 -48.03
CA GLN A 9 14.02 28.12 -49.40
C GLN A 9 14.16 29.65 -49.54
N GLY A 10 14.35 30.36 -48.41
CA GLY A 10 14.47 31.82 -48.37
C GLY A 10 13.13 32.56 -48.33
N ASN A 11 12.00 31.87 -48.23
CA ASN A 11 10.69 32.49 -48.17
C ASN A 11 10.44 33.09 -46.77
N PRO A 12 10.00 34.36 -46.68
CA PRO A 12 9.63 34.97 -45.40
C PRO A 12 8.46 34.28 -44.72
N LEU A 13 8.62 33.94 -43.47
CA LEU A 13 7.59 33.31 -42.66
C LEU A 13 6.79 34.37 -41.90
N ARG A 14 5.45 34.36 -42.01
CA ARG A 14 4.57 35.22 -41.22
C ARG A 14 4.21 34.54 -39.91
N LEU A 15 4.75 35.07 -38.81
CA LEU A 15 4.43 34.63 -37.45
C LEU A 15 3.10 35.24 -37.03
N GLY A 16 2.23 34.38 -36.46
CA GLY A 16 0.94 34.77 -35.88
C GLY A 16 1.01 34.98 -34.36
N THR A 17 -0.01 34.50 -33.67
CA THR A 17 -0.15 34.63 -32.20
C THR A 17 0.96 33.91 -31.49
N LYS A 18 1.50 34.53 -30.42
CA LYS A 18 2.42 33.86 -29.48
C LYS A 18 1.63 32.86 -28.61
N LEU A 19 1.97 31.59 -28.73
CA LEU A 19 1.31 30.50 -28.02
C LEU A 19 1.95 30.17 -26.68
N GLY A 20 3.26 30.42 -26.51
CA GLY A 20 4.00 30.12 -25.29
C GLY A 20 5.37 30.78 -25.28
N GLU A 21 5.98 30.80 -24.09
CA GLU A 21 7.32 31.31 -23.85
C GLU A 21 8.06 30.41 -22.87
N GLY A 22 9.28 30.02 -23.20
CA GLY A 22 10.22 29.31 -22.36
C GLY A 22 11.48 30.12 -22.10
N GLY A 23 12.41 29.56 -21.36
CA GLY A 23 13.68 30.23 -21.02
C GLY A 23 14.54 30.58 -22.25
N GLU A 24 14.53 29.76 -23.29
CA GLU A 24 15.37 29.94 -24.49
C GLU A 24 14.66 30.60 -25.66
N GLY A 25 13.31 30.57 -25.73
CA GLY A 25 12.58 31.07 -26.87
C GLY A 25 11.08 31.12 -26.69
N SER A 26 10.38 31.64 -27.69
CA SER A 26 8.92 31.76 -27.76
C SER A 26 8.39 30.95 -28.92
N VAL A 27 7.18 30.39 -28.77
CA VAL A 27 6.48 29.57 -29.76
C VAL A 27 5.37 30.43 -30.39
N PHE A 28 5.35 30.48 -31.71
CA PHE A 28 4.39 31.27 -32.51
C PHE A 28 3.60 30.41 -33.46
N GLU A 29 2.37 30.78 -33.73
CA GLU A 29 1.63 30.25 -34.87
C GLU A 29 2.27 30.69 -36.19
N VAL A 30 2.07 29.86 -37.22
CA VAL A 30 2.47 30.18 -38.59
C VAL A 30 1.20 30.44 -39.39
N THR A 31 1.02 31.69 -39.86
CA THR A 31 -0.26 32.14 -40.43
C THR A 31 -0.69 31.33 -41.68
N SER A 32 0.27 30.79 -42.44
CA SER A 32 0.02 29.99 -43.64
C SER A 32 -0.13 28.49 -43.40
N ARG A 33 0.11 28.01 -42.16
CA ARG A 33 0.15 26.57 -41.83
C ARG A 33 -0.41 26.32 -40.43
N ASN A 34 -1.54 25.64 -40.36
CA ASN A 34 -2.22 25.36 -39.08
C ASN A 34 -1.70 24.11 -38.39
N ASP A 35 -0.89 23.27 -39.05
CA ASP A 35 -0.34 22.01 -38.59
C ASP A 35 0.99 22.15 -37.84
N VAL A 36 1.67 23.30 -38.01
CA VAL A 36 2.99 23.59 -37.44
C VAL A 36 3.02 24.89 -36.66
N VAL A 37 4.04 25.01 -35.82
CA VAL A 37 4.40 26.21 -35.06
C VAL A 37 5.88 26.51 -35.23
N ALA A 38 6.27 27.76 -35.01
CA ALA A 38 7.65 28.22 -35.03
C ALA A 38 8.15 28.46 -33.61
N LYS A 39 9.19 27.72 -33.16
CA LYS A 39 9.99 28.10 -31.99
C LYS A 39 11.06 29.08 -32.42
N ILE A 40 11.02 30.30 -31.89
CA ILE A 40 11.99 31.37 -32.16
C ILE A 40 12.80 31.63 -30.90
N TYR A 41 14.11 31.52 -30.96
CA TYR A 41 15.01 31.77 -29.86
C TYR A 41 15.06 33.25 -29.49
N HIS A 42 15.15 33.58 -28.20
CA HIS A 42 15.28 34.95 -27.72
C HIS A 42 16.61 35.61 -28.14
N GLN A 43 17.67 34.78 -28.21
CA GLN A 43 18.98 35.13 -28.69
C GLN A 43 19.41 34.08 -29.71
N ALA A 44 20.19 34.50 -30.74
CA ALA A 44 20.70 33.57 -31.70
C ALA A 44 21.51 32.48 -31.00
N PRO A 45 21.22 31.20 -31.20
CA PRO A 45 21.93 30.11 -30.54
C PRO A 45 23.39 30.07 -30.98
N ASP A 46 24.25 29.51 -30.12
CA ASP A 46 25.66 29.32 -30.46
C ASP A 46 25.84 28.34 -31.64
N ILE A 47 27.04 28.24 -32.19
CA ILE A 47 27.35 27.44 -33.37
C ILE A 47 27.00 25.95 -33.11
N SER A 48 27.29 25.42 -31.90
CA SER A 48 27.01 24.04 -31.56
C SER A 48 25.48 23.75 -31.62
N LYS A 49 24.67 24.61 -31.01
CA LYS A 49 23.21 24.50 -31.07
C LYS A 49 22.64 24.67 -32.47
N GLN A 50 23.25 25.56 -33.27
CA GLN A 50 22.85 25.70 -34.68
C GLN A 50 23.12 24.43 -35.51
N ILE A 51 24.24 23.76 -35.28
CA ILE A 51 24.57 22.48 -35.92
C ILE A 51 23.61 21.42 -35.44
N LYS A 52 23.38 21.31 -34.12
CA LYS A 52 22.42 20.38 -33.53
C LYS A 52 21.03 20.46 -34.20
N ILE A 53 20.46 21.66 -34.34
CA ILE A 53 19.14 21.83 -34.93
C ILE A 53 19.13 21.39 -36.41
N ARG A 54 20.19 21.66 -37.19
CA ARG A 54 20.31 21.20 -38.57
C ARG A 54 20.36 19.67 -38.66
N GLU A 55 21.16 19.04 -37.82
CA GLU A 55 21.27 17.58 -37.75
C GLU A 55 19.97 16.92 -37.27
N MET A 56 19.27 17.52 -36.31
CA MET A 56 17.94 17.07 -35.89
C MET A 56 16.92 17.08 -37.06
N VAL A 57 16.92 18.12 -37.89
CA VAL A 57 16.06 18.15 -39.08
C VAL A 57 16.42 17.02 -40.04
N GLN A 58 17.69 16.70 -40.24
CA GLN A 58 18.13 15.63 -41.13
C GLN A 58 17.78 14.22 -40.61
N CYS A 59 17.86 13.96 -39.31
CA CYS A 59 17.49 12.67 -38.75
C CYS A 59 15.99 12.54 -38.40
N GLY A 60 15.21 13.61 -38.61
CA GLY A 60 13.77 13.59 -38.39
C GLY A 60 13.06 12.60 -39.31
N ASN A 61 12.09 11.89 -38.74
CA ASN A 61 11.28 10.91 -39.47
C ASN A 61 9.84 10.84 -38.93
N ALA A 62 8.97 10.12 -39.63
CA ALA A 62 7.54 10.02 -39.28
C ALA A 62 7.27 9.46 -37.88
N LYS A 63 8.12 8.52 -37.38
CA LYS A 63 7.97 7.97 -36.02
C LYS A 63 8.25 9.05 -34.96
N LEU A 64 9.37 9.74 -35.06
CA LEU A 64 9.71 10.83 -34.14
C LEU A 64 8.66 11.94 -34.15
N LEU A 65 8.23 12.38 -35.35
CA LEU A 65 7.18 13.40 -35.53
C LEU A 65 5.81 12.99 -34.95
N ASN A 66 5.53 11.69 -34.89
CA ASN A 66 4.29 11.20 -34.26
C ASN A 66 4.27 11.34 -32.74
N PHE A 67 5.42 11.25 -32.10
CA PHE A 67 5.54 11.23 -30.62
C PHE A 67 6.18 12.48 -30.02
N ALA A 68 6.80 13.35 -30.86
CA ALA A 68 7.57 14.48 -30.37
C ALA A 68 7.40 15.71 -31.29
N THR A 69 7.55 16.90 -30.70
CA THR A 69 7.63 18.16 -31.45
C THR A 69 9.03 18.32 -32.06
N TRP A 70 9.43 17.32 -32.84
CA TRP A 70 10.74 17.25 -33.48
C TRP A 70 10.93 18.35 -34.50
N PRO A 71 12.12 19.00 -34.59
CA PRO A 71 12.41 20.01 -35.63
C PRO A 71 12.19 19.45 -37.04
N MET A 72 11.35 20.12 -37.82
CA MET A 72 11.01 19.75 -39.21
C MET A 72 11.79 20.56 -40.24
N GLN A 73 12.05 21.83 -39.92
CA GLN A 73 12.70 22.76 -40.81
C GLN A 73 13.39 23.87 -40.03
N VAL A 74 14.62 24.19 -40.39
CA VAL A 74 15.37 25.30 -39.79
C VAL A 74 14.83 26.64 -40.26
N LEU A 75 14.71 27.59 -39.36
CA LEU A 75 14.40 28.98 -39.65
C LEU A 75 15.64 29.84 -39.42
N THR A 76 15.93 30.73 -40.39
CA THR A 76 17.07 31.64 -40.32
C THR A 76 16.61 33.09 -40.29
N GLU A 77 17.36 33.96 -39.67
CA GLU A 77 17.14 35.39 -39.77
C GLU A 77 17.49 35.89 -41.17
N GLN A 78 16.58 36.60 -41.80
CA GLN A 78 16.73 37.07 -43.19
C GLN A 78 17.98 37.92 -43.43
N LYS A 79 18.39 38.74 -42.44
CA LYS A 79 19.54 39.65 -42.58
C LYS A 79 20.87 38.97 -42.35
N SER A 80 20.98 38.09 -41.35
CA SER A 80 22.26 37.53 -40.92
C SER A 80 22.49 36.09 -41.39
N GLY A 81 21.44 35.39 -41.87
CA GLY A 81 21.51 33.97 -42.25
C GLY A 81 21.73 33.02 -41.05
N LYS A 82 21.81 33.55 -39.80
CA LYS A 82 21.96 32.73 -38.60
C LYS A 82 20.66 32.02 -38.27
N VAL A 83 20.78 30.85 -37.63
CA VAL A 83 19.59 30.11 -37.14
C VAL A 83 18.88 30.97 -36.08
N ALA A 84 17.61 31.29 -36.37
CA ALA A 84 16.72 32.02 -35.46
C ALA A 84 15.74 31.08 -34.73
N GLY A 85 15.52 29.86 -35.28
CA GLY A 85 14.58 28.91 -34.73
C GLY A 85 14.32 27.73 -35.66
N PHE A 86 13.17 27.09 -35.48
CA PHE A 86 12.75 25.96 -36.32
C PHE A 86 11.22 25.80 -36.34
N LEU A 87 10.70 25.12 -37.36
CA LEU A 87 9.33 24.65 -37.41
C LEU A 87 9.21 23.29 -36.76
N MET A 88 8.11 23.07 -36.04
CA MET A 88 7.77 21.80 -35.38
C MET A 88 6.26 21.54 -35.40
N PRO A 89 5.78 20.30 -35.20
CA PRO A 89 4.37 19.98 -35.13
C PRO A 89 3.63 20.81 -34.08
N LYS A 90 2.44 21.28 -34.40
CA LYS A 90 1.58 22.02 -33.46
C LYS A 90 0.94 21.06 -32.47
N VAL A 91 1.13 21.30 -31.16
CA VAL A 91 0.40 20.65 -30.09
C VAL A 91 -0.83 21.51 -29.78
N ALA A 92 -2.01 21.04 -30.17
CA ALA A 92 -3.27 21.78 -29.95
C ALA A 92 -4.30 20.87 -29.27
N GLY A 93 -5.07 21.41 -28.34
CA GLY A 93 -6.13 20.68 -27.64
C GLY A 93 -5.60 19.51 -26.78
N MET A 94 -4.40 19.63 -26.27
CA MET A 94 -3.78 18.64 -25.40
C MET A 94 -3.55 19.21 -23.99
N THR A 95 -3.65 18.36 -23.00
CA THR A 95 -3.51 18.68 -21.58
C THR A 95 -2.08 18.37 -21.11
N PRO A 96 -1.42 19.23 -20.33
CA PRO A 96 -0.13 18.93 -19.71
C PRO A 96 -0.20 17.66 -18.85
N LEU A 97 0.84 16.82 -18.89
CA LEU A 97 0.84 15.54 -18.20
C LEU A 97 0.59 15.67 -16.69
N HIS A 98 1.08 16.73 -16.05
CA HIS A 98 0.88 16.95 -14.61
C HIS A 98 -0.58 17.21 -14.23
N GLU A 99 -1.37 17.78 -15.09
CA GLU A 99 -2.82 17.95 -14.89
C GLU A 99 -3.56 16.63 -15.08
N VAL A 100 -3.09 15.79 -16.01
CA VAL A 100 -3.68 14.47 -16.29
C VAL A 100 -3.56 13.53 -15.07
N TYR A 101 -2.41 13.47 -14.42
CA TYR A 101 -2.24 12.58 -13.29
C TYR A 101 -2.71 13.20 -11.95
N SER A 102 -2.88 14.51 -11.86
CA SER A 102 -3.42 15.19 -10.68
C SER A 102 -4.89 14.82 -10.44
N PRO A 103 -5.26 14.23 -9.30
CA PRO A 103 -6.66 13.96 -8.98
C PRO A 103 -7.53 15.22 -8.94
N ALA A 104 -6.99 16.36 -8.49
CA ALA A 104 -7.74 17.60 -8.39
C ALA A 104 -8.09 18.16 -9.78
N HIS A 105 -7.10 18.33 -10.67
CA HIS A 105 -7.31 18.78 -12.05
C HIS A 105 -8.24 17.83 -12.81
N ARG A 106 -7.95 16.53 -12.77
CA ARG A 106 -8.74 15.55 -13.51
C ARG A 106 -10.22 15.53 -13.09
N ARG A 107 -10.50 15.61 -11.79
CA ARG A 107 -11.89 15.63 -11.31
C ARG A 107 -12.67 16.87 -11.74
N GLN A 108 -11.99 17.99 -11.95
CA GLN A 108 -12.64 19.26 -12.36
C GLN A 108 -12.74 19.37 -13.87
N ASP A 109 -11.64 19.09 -14.60
CA ASP A 109 -11.51 19.42 -16.00
C ASP A 109 -11.82 18.21 -16.90
N HIS A 110 -11.61 16.98 -16.41
CA HIS A 110 -11.75 15.72 -17.15
C HIS A 110 -12.38 14.61 -16.31
N PRO A 111 -13.61 14.81 -15.80
CA PRO A 111 -14.26 13.89 -14.87
C PRO A 111 -14.45 12.46 -15.41
N GLU A 112 -14.41 12.28 -16.72
CA GLU A 112 -14.54 11.00 -17.43
C GLU A 112 -13.22 10.20 -17.48
N TRP A 113 -12.07 10.80 -17.21
CA TRP A 113 -10.77 10.12 -17.27
C TRP A 113 -10.53 9.25 -16.03
N GLY A 114 -10.89 7.97 -16.14
CA GLY A 114 -10.68 6.96 -15.10
C GLY A 114 -9.25 6.39 -15.09
N TRP A 115 -9.02 5.43 -14.23
CA TRP A 115 -7.70 4.77 -14.14
C TRP A 115 -7.32 4.02 -15.42
N ASN A 116 -8.29 3.46 -16.13
CA ASN A 116 -8.06 2.88 -17.46
C ASN A 116 -7.44 3.89 -18.43
N PHE A 117 -7.94 5.13 -18.48
CA PHE A 117 -7.35 6.19 -19.29
C PHE A 117 -5.89 6.45 -18.90
N LEU A 118 -5.59 6.50 -17.58
CA LEU A 118 -4.24 6.69 -17.09
C LEU A 118 -3.29 5.55 -17.50
N VAL A 119 -3.76 4.31 -17.51
CA VAL A 119 -2.97 3.16 -18.01
C VAL A 119 -2.63 3.32 -19.48
N TYR A 120 -3.58 3.78 -20.32
CA TYR A 120 -3.30 4.11 -21.73
C TYR A 120 -2.28 5.25 -21.87
N VAL A 121 -2.38 6.29 -21.04
CA VAL A 121 -1.41 7.40 -21.04
C VAL A 121 -0.01 6.90 -20.68
N ALA A 122 0.13 6.09 -19.63
CA ALA A 122 1.40 5.50 -19.21
C ALA A 122 2.03 4.63 -20.32
N ARG A 123 1.20 3.82 -20.99
CA ARG A 123 1.60 3.01 -22.16
C ARG A 123 2.12 3.88 -23.29
N ASN A 124 1.40 4.94 -23.63
CA ASN A 124 1.74 5.82 -24.76
C ASN A 124 2.94 6.71 -24.45
N LEU A 125 3.12 7.11 -23.19
CA LEU A 125 4.34 7.78 -22.73
C LEU A 125 5.57 6.87 -22.91
N ALA A 126 5.48 5.62 -22.48
CA ALA A 126 6.55 4.65 -22.69
C ALA A 126 6.85 4.43 -24.19
N ALA A 127 5.82 4.38 -25.03
CA ALA A 127 6.01 4.26 -26.49
C ALA A 127 6.72 5.49 -27.11
N ALA A 128 6.44 6.69 -26.59
CA ALA A 128 7.13 7.90 -27.02
C ALA A 128 8.63 7.86 -26.65
N PHE A 129 8.97 7.45 -25.42
CA PHE A 129 10.36 7.25 -25.00
C PHE A 129 11.05 6.16 -25.82
N HIS A 130 10.37 5.04 -26.05
CA HIS A 130 10.90 3.96 -26.88
C HIS A 130 11.25 4.45 -28.28
N SER A 131 10.37 5.25 -28.90
CA SER A 131 10.65 5.82 -30.22
C SER A 131 11.91 6.70 -30.24
N VAL A 132 12.18 7.50 -29.21
CA VAL A 132 13.39 8.32 -29.11
C VAL A 132 14.63 7.44 -28.93
N HIS A 133 14.57 6.46 -28.02
CA HIS A 133 15.68 5.55 -27.73
C HIS A 133 16.04 4.63 -28.91
N GLU A 134 15.02 4.15 -29.65
CA GLU A 134 15.22 3.31 -30.85
C GLU A 134 16.02 4.03 -31.94
N HIS A 135 15.96 5.38 -31.97
CA HIS A 135 16.73 6.20 -32.92
C HIS A 135 18.10 6.63 -32.36
N GLY A 136 18.54 6.08 -31.23
CA GLY A 136 19.84 6.38 -30.62
C GLY A 136 19.89 7.69 -29.83
N HIS A 137 18.76 8.37 -29.65
CA HIS A 137 18.69 9.62 -28.91
C HIS A 137 18.30 9.42 -27.45
N VAL A 138 18.57 10.40 -26.60
CA VAL A 138 18.24 10.40 -25.17
C VAL A 138 17.55 11.71 -24.84
N LEU A 139 16.43 11.66 -24.09
CA LEU A 139 15.69 12.87 -23.71
C LEU A 139 16.55 13.76 -22.82
N GLY A 140 17.13 13.18 -21.77
CA GLY A 140 17.99 13.86 -20.80
C GLY A 140 17.22 14.74 -19.82
N ASP A 141 16.37 15.66 -20.28
CA ASP A 141 15.50 16.49 -19.42
C ASP A 141 14.11 15.89 -19.27
N VAL A 142 14.05 14.74 -18.61
CA VAL A 142 12.76 14.07 -18.33
C VAL A 142 12.05 14.79 -17.19
N ASN A 143 10.87 15.35 -17.47
CA ASN A 143 10.01 15.94 -16.46
C ASN A 143 8.55 16.02 -16.95
N GLN A 144 7.61 16.28 -16.03
CA GLN A 144 6.17 16.33 -16.34
C GLN A 144 5.76 17.49 -17.25
N GLY A 145 6.56 18.55 -17.34
CA GLY A 145 6.30 19.72 -18.18
C GLY A 145 6.55 19.45 -19.65
N ASN A 146 7.35 18.43 -19.97
CA ASN A 146 7.79 18.10 -21.32
C ASN A 146 6.92 17.04 -22.02
N ALA A 147 5.71 16.76 -21.50
CA ALA A 147 4.77 15.83 -22.11
C ALA A 147 3.33 16.36 -22.08
N PHE A 148 2.62 16.20 -23.18
CA PHE A 148 1.22 16.56 -23.35
C PHE A 148 0.38 15.36 -23.76
N VAL A 149 -0.89 15.34 -23.35
CA VAL A 149 -1.80 14.22 -23.51
C VAL A 149 -3.10 14.69 -24.19
N SER A 150 -3.52 14.01 -25.25
CA SER A 150 -4.80 14.27 -25.90
C SER A 150 -5.95 13.56 -25.16
N ALA A 151 -7.20 13.97 -25.46
CA ALA A 151 -8.41 13.29 -24.97
C ALA A 151 -8.50 11.80 -25.40
N LYS A 152 -7.71 11.37 -26.39
CA LYS A 152 -7.59 9.96 -26.82
C LYS A 152 -6.32 9.30 -26.28
N SER A 153 -5.77 9.78 -25.16
CA SER A 153 -4.55 9.29 -24.51
C SER A 153 -3.26 9.32 -25.37
N LYS A 154 -3.26 9.94 -26.55
CA LYS A 154 -2.03 10.13 -27.32
C LYS A 154 -1.10 11.04 -26.53
N VAL A 155 0.17 10.65 -26.40
CA VAL A 155 1.22 11.43 -25.74
C VAL A 155 2.12 12.07 -26.80
N VAL A 156 2.47 13.33 -26.59
CA VAL A 156 3.44 14.06 -27.40
C VAL A 156 4.48 14.70 -26.48
N LEU A 157 5.74 14.42 -26.75
CA LEU A 157 6.89 15.02 -26.07
C LEU A 157 7.21 16.37 -26.68
N ILE A 158 7.54 17.35 -25.85
CA ILE A 158 7.92 18.70 -26.29
C ILE A 158 9.35 19.01 -25.88
N ASP A 159 9.84 20.17 -26.32
CA ASP A 159 11.18 20.71 -26.03
C ASP A 159 12.34 19.80 -26.50
N CYS A 160 12.17 19.17 -27.68
CA CYS A 160 13.10 18.18 -28.21
C CYS A 160 14.49 18.74 -28.51
N ASP A 161 14.63 20.05 -28.74
CA ASP A 161 15.93 20.70 -28.99
C ASP A 161 16.85 20.72 -27.74
N SER A 162 16.33 20.35 -26.57
CA SER A 162 17.13 20.07 -25.37
C SER A 162 17.74 18.66 -25.37
N TYR A 163 17.22 17.69 -26.13
CA TYR A 163 17.61 16.27 -26.09
C TYR A 163 19.11 16.06 -26.39
N GLN A 164 19.66 14.96 -25.88
CA GLN A 164 20.95 14.47 -26.35
C GLN A 164 20.74 13.71 -27.67
N ILE A 165 21.34 14.22 -28.72
CA ILE A 165 21.20 13.70 -30.08
C ILE A 165 22.50 13.02 -30.49
N ASP A 166 22.40 11.83 -31.09
CA ASP A 166 23.51 11.17 -31.79
C ASP A 166 23.21 11.20 -33.30
N PHE A 167 24.07 11.88 -34.05
CA PHE A 167 23.98 11.95 -35.47
C PHE A 167 25.31 11.52 -36.11
N LEU A 168 25.33 10.36 -36.75
CA LEU A 168 26.53 9.78 -37.38
C LEU A 168 27.75 9.70 -36.45
N GLY A 169 27.51 9.47 -35.14
CA GLY A 169 28.58 9.43 -34.10
C GLY A 169 28.93 10.78 -33.47
N HIS A 170 28.35 11.88 -33.99
CA HIS A 170 28.48 13.20 -33.39
C HIS A 170 27.40 13.39 -32.33
N LYS A 171 27.81 13.58 -31.07
CA LYS A 171 26.88 13.70 -29.92
C LYS A 171 26.71 15.16 -29.51
N HIS A 172 25.46 15.62 -29.53
CA HIS A 172 25.04 16.88 -28.92
C HIS A 172 24.42 16.60 -27.56
N LEU A 173 25.00 17.10 -26.50
CA LEU A 173 24.59 16.77 -25.14
C LEU A 173 23.33 17.52 -24.70
N CYS A 174 22.61 16.95 -23.71
CA CYS A 174 21.55 17.63 -22.96
C CYS A 174 22.14 18.25 -21.69
N GLU A 175 22.16 19.58 -21.61
CA GLU A 175 22.81 20.33 -20.52
C GLU A 175 21.84 20.81 -19.44
N VAL A 176 20.57 20.36 -19.51
CA VAL A 176 19.49 20.74 -18.58
C VAL A 176 18.89 19.53 -17.89
N GLY A 177 18.17 19.76 -16.80
CA GLY A 177 17.47 18.71 -16.07
C GLY A 177 16.80 19.25 -14.79
N VAL A 178 15.78 18.54 -14.32
CA VAL A 178 15.01 18.88 -13.13
C VAL A 178 15.40 17.95 -11.99
N ALA A 179 15.84 18.52 -10.86
CA ALA A 179 16.47 17.78 -9.77
C ALA A 179 15.63 16.56 -9.28
N HIS A 180 14.33 16.73 -9.04
CA HIS A 180 13.48 15.64 -8.54
C HIS A 180 13.09 14.60 -9.61
N PHE A 181 13.53 14.78 -10.88
CA PHE A 181 13.44 13.77 -11.94
C PHE A 181 14.80 13.18 -12.34
N THR A 182 15.87 13.76 -11.78
CA THR A 182 17.26 13.33 -12.04
C THR A 182 17.55 12.02 -11.30
N PRO A 183 18.15 11.02 -11.96
CA PRO A 183 18.45 9.74 -11.30
C PRO A 183 19.54 9.90 -10.23
N PRO A 184 19.62 8.98 -9.25
CA PRO A 184 20.50 9.08 -8.08
C PRO A 184 21.98 9.23 -8.43
N GLU A 185 22.45 8.62 -9.51
CA GLU A 185 23.82 8.71 -10.01
C GLU A 185 24.20 10.08 -10.56
N LEU A 186 23.23 10.94 -10.84
CA LEU A 186 23.42 12.29 -11.33
C LEU A 186 22.96 13.37 -10.33
N GLN A 187 22.59 12.96 -9.10
CA GLN A 187 22.19 13.90 -8.05
C GLN A 187 23.39 14.65 -7.48
N GLY A 188 23.22 15.96 -7.28
CA GLY A 188 24.24 16.80 -6.65
C GLY A 188 25.40 17.22 -7.54
N ILE A 189 25.36 16.93 -8.85
CA ILE A 189 26.32 17.50 -9.80
C ILE A 189 26.03 19.00 -10.01
N PRO A 190 27.05 19.85 -10.08
CA PRO A 190 26.87 21.29 -10.16
C PRO A 190 26.33 21.76 -11.53
N SER A 191 26.57 21.01 -12.59
CA SER A 191 26.15 21.29 -13.96
C SER A 191 26.08 20.02 -14.79
N PHE A 192 25.13 19.98 -15.73
CA PHE A 192 25.04 18.91 -16.72
C PHE A 192 25.92 19.15 -17.95
N LYS A 193 26.64 20.28 -18.02
CA LYS A 193 27.56 20.59 -19.14
C LYS A 193 28.65 19.52 -19.22
N GLY A 194 28.76 18.92 -20.42
CA GLY A 194 29.76 17.85 -20.66
C GLY A 194 29.33 16.47 -20.16
N VAL A 195 28.14 16.33 -19.55
CA VAL A 195 27.65 15.04 -19.03
C VAL A 195 26.95 14.25 -20.14
N VAL A 196 27.49 13.08 -20.50
CA VAL A 196 26.86 12.16 -21.44
C VAL A 196 25.76 11.38 -20.72
N ARG A 197 24.52 11.51 -21.20
CA ARG A 197 23.37 10.75 -20.71
C ARG A 197 23.24 9.41 -21.42
N SER A 198 22.62 8.44 -20.77
CA SER A 198 22.28 7.15 -21.35
C SER A 198 20.76 6.91 -21.32
N PRO A 199 20.22 6.01 -22.15
CA PRO A 199 18.83 5.61 -22.03
C PRO A 199 18.44 5.10 -20.64
N ASN A 200 19.40 4.52 -19.87
CA ASN A 200 19.17 4.10 -18.49
C ASN A 200 18.88 5.27 -17.52
N HIS A 201 19.42 6.45 -17.78
CA HIS A 201 19.08 7.67 -17.03
C HIS A 201 17.64 8.11 -17.32
N ASP A 202 17.22 8.11 -18.57
CA ASP A 202 15.85 8.41 -18.98
C ASP A 202 14.86 7.38 -18.40
N CYS A 203 15.23 6.10 -18.32
CA CYS A 203 14.39 5.03 -17.76
C CYS A 203 14.06 5.26 -16.27
N PHE A 204 14.91 5.96 -15.51
CA PHE A 204 14.56 6.41 -14.16
C PHE A 204 13.40 7.43 -14.21
N GLY A 205 13.55 8.47 -15.01
CA GLY A 205 12.54 9.51 -15.17
C GLY A 205 11.23 8.97 -15.77
N LEU A 206 11.31 8.03 -16.72
CA LEU A 206 10.14 7.35 -17.28
C LEU A 206 9.39 6.56 -16.22
N ALA A 207 10.10 5.74 -15.42
CA ALA A 207 9.49 4.99 -14.33
C ALA A 207 8.82 5.95 -13.31
N LEU A 208 9.43 7.09 -13.04
CA LEU A 208 8.91 8.13 -12.15
C LEU A 208 7.63 8.75 -12.70
N LEU A 209 7.59 9.10 -13.99
CA LEU A 209 6.38 9.62 -14.65
C LEU A 209 5.26 8.58 -14.71
N ILE A 210 5.56 7.31 -14.99
CA ILE A 210 4.58 6.22 -14.97
C ILE A 210 4.04 6.04 -13.53
N PHE A 211 4.90 6.15 -12.51
CA PHE A 211 4.47 6.11 -11.13
C PHE A 211 3.52 7.27 -10.80
N HIS A 212 3.86 8.50 -11.20
CA HIS A 212 2.95 9.64 -11.04
C HIS A 212 1.59 9.41 -11.69
N ILE A 213 1.56 8.89 -12.93
CA ILE A 213 0.33 8.62 -13.67
C ILE A 213 -0.54 7.60 -12.93
N LEU A 214 0.03 6.47 -12.51
CA LEU A 214 -0.73 5.37 -11.91
C LEU A 214 -1.09 5.61 -10.45
N PHE A 215 -0.30 6.41 -9.72
CA PHE A 215 -0.44 6.65 -8.28
C PHE A 215 -0.88 8.08 -7.94
N GLY A 216 -1.57 8.76 -8.86
CA GLY A 216 -2.22 10.05 -8.62
C GLY A 216 -1.24 11.16 -8.23
N GLY A 217 -0.15 11.31 -8.97
CA GLY A 217 0.86 12.35 -8.78
C GLY A 217 1.77 12.16 -7.55
N ARG A 218 1.69 11.01 -6.87
CA ARG A 218 2.59 10.70 -5.74
C ARG A 218 4.02 10.51 -6.26
N HIS A 219 4.98 11.10 -5.56
CA HIS A 219 6.39 10.89 -5.88
C HIS A 219 6.92 9.65 -5.13
N PRO A 220 7.60 8.68 -5.78
CA PRO A 220 8.01 7.43 -5.15
C PRO A 220 8.99 7.63 -3.98
N PHE A 221 9.73 8.74 -3.96
CA PHE A 221 10.69 9.10 -2.91
C PHE A 221 10.17 10.13 -1.90
N ALA A 222 8.89 10.52 -1.98
CA ALA A 222 8.23 11.34 -0.97
C ALA A 222 7.53 10.44 0.05
N GLY A 223 7.78 10.67 1.33
CA GLY A 223 7.21 9.84 2.38
C GLY A 223 7.36 10.41 3.78
N VAL A 224 6.96 9.61 4.77
CA VAL A 224 7.10 9.92 6.19
C VAL A 224 8.37 9.26 6.72
N PRO A 225 9.39 10.04 7.10
CA PRO A 225 10.61 9.52 7.71
C PRO A 225 10.31 8.80 9.04
N GLN A 226 10.96 7.66 9.26
CA GLN A 226 10.84 6.87 10.50
C GLN A 226 11.93 7.18 11.53
N THR A 227 13.00 7.85 11.12
CA THR A 227 14.14 8.21 11.97
C THR A 227 14.57 9.64 11.69
N ASN A 228 15.17 10.29 12.69
CA ASN A 228 15.78 11.61 12.52
C ASN A 228 17.00 11.53 11.59
N GLY A 229 17.24 12.59 10.79
CA GLY A 229 18.36 12.65 9.82
C GLY A 229 18.11 11.88 8.51
N VAL A 230 16.91 11.34 8.31
CA VAL A 230 16.52 10.68 7.05
C VAL A 230 15.82 11.68 6.14
N GLY A 231 16.39 11.90 4.93
CA GLY A 231 15.75 12.60 3.82
C GLY A 231 15.22 13.99 4.18
N ASP A 232 16.09 14.99 4.31
CA ASP A 232 15.65 16.37 4.55
C ASP A 232 15.06 16.99 3.30
N SER A 233 15.39 16.45 2.13
CA SER A 233 14.85 16.83 0.82
C SER A 233 14.42 15.62 0.00
N LEU A 234 13.67 15.88 -1.07
CA LEU A 234 13.29 14.88 -2.05
C LEU A 234 14.51 14.36 -2.82
N GLU A 235 15.44 15.26 -3.14
CA GLU A 235 16.70 14.97 -3.80
C GLU A 235 17.59 14.02 -2.97
N ASP A 236 17.66 14.23 -1.65
CA ASP A 236 18.37 13.33 -0.74
C ASP A 236 17.74 11.94 -0.70
N SER A 237 16.41 11.87 -0.70
CA SER A 237 15.70 10.61 -0.75
C SER A 237 15.95 9.85 -2.06
N ILE A 238 16.03 10.56 -3.19
CA ILE A 238 16.41 9.99 -4.50
C ILE A 238 17.86 9.49 -4.46
N LYS A 239 18.80 10.35 -4.03
CA LYS A 239 20.23 10.03 -3.95
C LYS A 239 20.50 8.78 -3.12
N GLN A 240 19.73 8.58 -2.05
CA GLN A 240 19.84 7.45 -1.12
C GLN A 240 18.94 6.28 -1.50
N LEU A 241 18.25 6.32 -2.66
CA LEU A 241 17.36 5.26 -3.15
C LEU A 241 16.29 4.87 -2.13
N ARG A 242 15.70 5.84 -1.42
CA ARG A 242 14.66 5.62 -0.41
C ARG A 242 13.28 5.52 -1.06
N PHE A 243 13.07 4.47 -1.83
CA PHE A 243 11.76 4.20 -2.43
C PHE A 243 10.74 3.88 -1.33
N ALA A 244 9.81 4.81 -1.06
CA ALA A 244 8.88 4.73 0.07
C ALA A 244 7.86 3.58 -0.06
N TYR A 245 7.58 3.11 -1.26
CA TYR A 245 6.58 2.06 -1.56
C TYR A 245 7.22 0.68 -1.74
N SER A 246 8.54 0.55 -1.60
CA SER A 246 9.25 -0.73 -1.68
C SER A 246 8.77 -1.69 -0.60
N PRO A 247 8.75 -3.01 -0.84
CA PRO A 247 8.59 -4.01 0.21
C PRO A 247 9.62 -3.86 1.35
N SER A 248 10.78 -3.29 1.05
CA SER A 248 11.87 -3.00 2.01
C SER A 248 11.86 -1.55 2.55
N ALA A 249 10.75 -0.82 2.42
CA ALA A 249 10.66 0.59 2.84
C ALA A 249 10.98 0.80 4.33
N ASN A 250 10.61 -0.14 5.20
CA ASN A 250 10.94 -0.08 6.63
C ASN A 250 12.46 -0.03 6.89
N SER A 251 13.25 -0.84 6.17
CA SER A 251 14.72 -0.82 6.30
C SER A 251 15.36 0.43 5.71
N ARG A 252 14.63 1.16 4.86
CA ARG A 252 15.06 2.44 4.26
C ARG A 252 14.57 3.65 5.06
N HIS A 253 13.82 3.43 6.14
CA HIS A 253 13.29 4.44 7.06
C HIS A 253 12.43 5.52 6.40
N LEU A 254 11.75 5.20 5.29
CA LEU A 254 10.82 6.10 4.60
C LEU A 254 9.57 5.31 4.20
N LEU A 255 8.42 5.65 4.78
CA LEU A 255 7.13 5.03 4.47
C LEU A 255 6.28 5.93 3.57
N PRO A 256 5.33 5.36 2.79
CA PRO A 256 4.42 6.16 1.97
C PRO A 256 3.66 7.19 2.80
N PRO A 257 3.31 8.35 2.22
CA PRO A 257 2.42 9.29 2.88
C PRO A 257 1.08 8.64 3.28
N PRO A 258 0.42 9.10 4.35
CA PRO A 258 -0.87 8.56 4.78
C PRO A 258 -1.91 8.56 3.65
N ARG A 259 -2.73 7.53 3.60
CA ARG A 259 -3.79 7.37 2.58
C ARG A 259 -3.27 7.37 1.14
N SER A 260 -2.04 6.92 0.93
CA SER A 260 -1.48 6.68 -0.40
C SER A 260 -2.10 5.44 -1.05
N ILE A 261 -2.12 5.44 -2.37
CA ILE A 261 -2.45 4.26 -3.17
C ILE A 261 -1.37 3.20 -2.91
N PRO A 262 -1.70 1.98 -2.48
CA PRO A 262 -0.70 0.95 -2.23
C PRO A 262 -0.12 0.39 -3.53
N LEU A 263 1.14 -0.06 -3.50
CA LEU A 263 1.80 -0.64 -4.67
C LEU A 263 1.07 -1.90 -5.21
N SER A 264 0.31 -2.57 -4.37
CA SER A 264 -0.48 -3.75 -4.72
C SER A 264 -1.65 -3.51 -5.68
N ILE A 265 -1.95 -2.26 -6.07
CA ILE A 265 -2.98 -1.99 -7.09
C ILE A 265 -2.56 -2.44 -8.50
N VAL A 266 -1.27 -2.56 -8.74
CA VAL A 266 -0.70 -3.03 -10.01
C VAL A 266 -0.30 -4.51 -9.90
N PRO A 267 -0.20 -5.24 -11.04
CA PRO A 267 0.32 -6.59 -11.07
C PRO A 267 1.70 -6.72 -10.39
N PRO A 268 2.04 -7.88 -9.78
CA PRO A 268 3.34 -8.09 -9.13
C PRO A 268 4.54 -7.82 -10.05
N GLY A 269 4.42 -8.11 -11.35
CA GLY A 269 5.47 -7.82 -12.34
C GLY A 269 5.75 -6.33 -12.47
N ILE A 270 4.70 -5.49 -12.51
CA ILE A 270 4.83 -4.03 -12.58
C ILE A 270 5.38 -3.47 -11.25
N ALA A 271 4.91 -4.01 -10.11
CA ALA A 271 5.45 -3.64 -8.81
C ALA A 271 6.97 -3.92 -8.71
N LYS A 272 7.42 -5.07 -9.24
CA LYS A 272 8.84 -5.41 -9.33
C LYS A 272 9.60 -4.48 -10.27
N MET A 273 9.02 -4.08 -11.40
CA MET A 273 9.65 -3.12 -12.32
C MET A 273 9.90 -1.76 -11.63
N PHE A 274 8.97 -1.28 -10.80
CA PHE A 274 9.19 -0.08 -10.00
C PHE A 274 10.29 -0.30 -8.94
N ASP A 275 10.30 -1.44 -8.26
CA ASP A 275 11.35 -1.74 -7.28
C ASP A 275 12.73 -1.78 -7.94
N ILE A 276 12.87 -2.43 -9.10
CA ILE A 276 14.11 -2.40 -9.89
C ILE A 276 14.47 -0.95 -10.28
N ALA A 277 13.54 -0.19 -10.84
CA ALA A 277 13.84 1.16 -11.34
C ALA A 277 14.35 2.11 -10.24
N PHE A 278 13.88 1.95 -9.01
CA PHE A 278 14.11 2.87 -7.88
C PHE A 278 15.05 2.33 -6.81
N THR A 279 15.77 1.24 -7.08
CA THR A 279 16.71 0.63 -6.15
C THR A 279 18.11 0.47 -6.78
N GLU A 280 19.04 -0.09 -6.02
CA GLU A 280 20.41 -0.34 -6.46
C GLU A 280 20.50 -1.23 -7.72
N GLU A 281 19.54 -2.13 -7.90
CA GLU A 281 19.50 -3.01 -9.07
C GLU A 281 19.41 -2.21 -10.37
N GLY A 282 18.49 -1.25 -10.45
CA GLY A 282 18.32 -0.40 -11.64
C GLY A 282 19.47 0.57 -11.87
N ARG A 283 20.13 1.02 -10.80
CA ARG A 283 21.31 1.86 -10.88
C ARG A 283 22.53 1.08 -11.39
N ASN A 284 22.79 -0.11 -10.82
CA ASN A 284 24.04 -0.84 -11.01
C ASN A 284 24.01 -1.82 -12.20
N VAL A 285 22.82 -2.31 -12.57
CA VAL A 285 22.63 -3.23 -13.70
C VAL A 285 21.92 -2.52 -14.84
N ARG A 286 20.60 -2.42 -14.78
CA ARG A 286 19.78 -1.59 -15.67
C ARG A 286 18.35 -1.45 -15.13
N ARG A 287 17.70 -0.35 -15.47
CA ARG A 287 16.27 -0.11 -15.25
C ARG A 287 15.45 -0.77 -16.36
N PRO A 288 14.18 -1.08 -16.10
CA PRO A 288 13.27 -1.52 -17.15
C PRO A 288 13.25 -0.50 -18.30
N SER A 289 13.45 -0.97 -19.51
CA SER A 289 13.45 -0.15 -20.72
C SER A 289 12.07 0.40 -21.05
N ALA A 290 12.01 1.41 -21.90
CA ALA A 290 10.74 1.96 -22.39
C ALA A 290 9.87 0.90 -23.09
N LYS A 291 10.48 -0.05 -23.83
CA LYS A 291 9.75 -1.17 -24.46
C LYS A 291 9.13 -2.11 -23.44
N GLU A 292 9.88 -2.47 -22.40
CA GLU A 292 9.36 -3.33 -21.33
C GLU A 292 8.17 -2.66 -20.61
N TRP A 293 8.23 -1.34 -20.41
CA TRP A 293 7.08 -0.58 -19.90
C TRP A 293 5.87 -0.60 -20.83
N VAL A 294 6.07 -0.49 -22.17
CA VAL A 294 4.97 -0.64 -23.14
C VAL A 294 4.29 -1.98 -22.95
N ASP A 295 5.07 -3.08 -22.90
CA ASP A 295 4.55 -4.43 -22.81
C ASP A 295 3.82 -4.66 -21.47
N ALA A 296 4.39 -4.14 -20.38
CA ALA A 296 3.78 -4.22 -19.04
C ALA A 296 2.45 -3.45 -18.95
N MET A 297 2.38 -2.26 -19.58
CA MET A 297 1.14 -1.47 -19.62
C MET A 297 0.09 -2.08 -20.54
N ASP A 298 0.48 -2.69 -21.66
CA ASP A 298 -0.43 -3.44 -22.53
C ASP A 298 -1.02 -4.63 -21.76
N HIS A 299 -0.18 -5.38 -21.01
CA HIS A 299 -0.67 -6.45 -20.14
C HIS A 299 -1.65 -5.94 -19.06
N LEU A 300 -1.34 -4.83 -18.38
CA LEU A 300 -2.25 -4.23 -17.40
C LEU A 300 -3.57 -3.81 -18.02
N LYS A 301 -3.52 -3.11 -19.16
CA LYS A 301 -4.69 -2.64 -19.92
C LYS A 301 -5.67 -3.78 -20.24
N ASP A 302 -5.14 -4.91 -20.72
CA ASP A 302 -5.93 -6.06 -21.13
C ASP A 302 -6.49 -6.87 -19.94
N ASN A 303 -6.01 -6.57 -18.73
CA ASN A 303 -6.43 -7.22 -17.49
C ASN A 303 -7.14 -6.28 -16.49
N LEU A 304 -7.75 -5.22 -17.00
CA LEU A 304 -8.62 -4.34 -16.22
C LEU A 304 -10.04 -4.88 -16.15
N LYS A 305 -10.69 -4.66 -14.99
CA LYS A 305 -12.14 -4.89 -14.82
C LYS A 305 -12.82 -3.64 -14.28
N VAL A 306 -14.10 -3.50 -14.60
CA VAL A 306 -14.96 -2.42 -14.10
C VAL A 306 -15.47 -2.78 -12.71
N CYS A 307 -15.53 -1.81 -11.82
CA CYS A 307 -16.10 -1.99 -10.48
C CYS A 307 -17.62 -2.21 -10.55
N SER A 308 -18.11 -3.17 -9.79
CA SER A 308 -19.56 -3.45 -9.71
C SER A 308 -20.35 -2.31 -9.07
N SER A 309 -19.73 -1.54 -8.16
CA SER A 309 -20.37 -0.44 -7.43
C SER A 309 -20.27 0.91 -8.16
N HIS A 310 -19.20 1.13 -8.95
CA HIS A 310 -18.91 2.40 -9.62
C HIS A 310 -18.36 2.19 -11.02
N LYS A 311 -19.16 2.48 -12.04
CA LYS A 311 -18.77 2.29 -13.46
C LYS A 311 -17.53 3.09 -13.89
N GLY A 312 -17.20 4.19 -13.20
CA GLY A 312 -15.99 4.98 -13.42
C GLY A 312 -14.70 4.35 -12.85
N HIS A 313 -14.83 3.35 -11.97
CA HIS A 313 -13.69 2.68 -11.39
C HIS A 313 -13.26 1.48 -12.22
N HIS A 314 -12.02 1.53 -12.69
CA HIS A 314 -11.35 0.40 -13.34
C HIS A 314 -10.19 -0.02 -12.46
N TYR A 315 -9.91 -1.31 -12.36
CA TYR A 315 -8.81 -1.84 -11.55
C TYR A 315 -8.36 -3.21 -12.05
N TYR A 316 -7.18 -3.64 -11.63
CA TYR A 316 -6.60 -4.92 -12.04
C TYR A 316 -7.48 -6.10 -11.60
N LYS A 317 -7.79 -7.00 -12.53
CA LYS A 317 -8.83 -8.03 -12.38
C LYS A 317 -8.59 -9.00 -11.23
N ASP A 318 -7.31 -9.29 -10.89
CA ASP A 318 -6.97 -10.25 -9.83
C ASP A 318 -7.08 -9.65 -8.42
N LEU A 319 -7.36 -8.35 -8.30
CA LEU A 319 -7.69 -7.76 -7.01
C LEU A 319 -9.10 -8.19 -6.60
N HIS A 320 -9.23 -8.75 -5.40
CA HIS A 320 -10.52 -9.16 -4.85
C HIS A 320 -11.49 -7.99 -4.65
N THR A 321 -10.98 -6.78 -4.49
CA THR A 321 -11.75 -5.59 -4.12
C THR A 321 -11.32 -4.39 -4.91
N CYS A 322 -12.26 -3.47 -5.18
CA CYS A 322 -11.95 -2.20 -5.82
C CYS A 322 -11.14 -1.30 -4.87
N PRO A 323 -9.88 -0.97 -5.20
CA PRO A 323 -9.05 -0.13 -4.35
C PRO A 323 -9.59 1.30 -4.24
N TRP A 324 -10.25 1.78 -5.27
CA TRP A 324 -10.83 3.13 -5.29
C TRP A 324 -11.98 3.28 -4.30
N CYS A 325 -12.91 2.32 -4.25
CA CYS A 325 -13.96 2.29 -3.23
C CYS A 325 -13.38 2.22 -1.81
N SER A 326 -12.28 1.48 -1.61
CA SER A 326 -11.62 1.39 -0.31
C SER A 326 -11.00 2.72 0.12
N LEU A 327 -10.44 3.49 -0.81
CA LEU A 327 -9.89 4.83 -0.54
C LEU A 327 -11.00 5.86 -0.29
N GLU A 328 -12.12 5.76 -1.01
CA GLU A 328 -13.29 6.62 -0.80
C GLU A 328 -13.88 6.48 0.61
N THR A 329 -13.91 5.26 1.15
CA THR A 329 -14.35 5.06 2.55
C THR A 329 -13.44 5.77 3.57
N GLN A 330 -12.20 6.08 3.18
CA GLN A 330 -11.24 6.86 3.96
C GLN A 330 -11.28 8.37 3.66
N GLY A 331 -12.23 8.80 2.79
CA GLY A 331 -12.39 10.18 2.37
C GLY A 331 -11.44 10.64 1.27
N VAL A 332 -10.79 9.71 0.56
CA VAL A 332 -9.87 10.01 -0.55
C VAL A 332 -10.52 9.65 -1.88
N ILE A 333 -10.80 10.64 -2.72
CA ILE A 333 -11.47 10.47 -4.01
C ILE A 333 -10.46 10.72 -5.13
N TYR A 334 -10.11 9.68 -5.88
CA TYR A 334 -9.24 9.77 -7.03
C TYR A 334 -9.99 9.94 -8.36
N PHE A 335 -11.18 9.35 -8.48
CA PHE A 335 -11.99 9.39 -9.69
C PHE A 335 -13.40 9.86 -9.35
N ASN A 336 -14.00 10.66 -10.23
CA ASN A 336 -15.37 11.07 -10.03
C ASN A 336 -16.31 9.87 -10.14
N VAL A 337 -17.23 9.82 -9.22
CA VAL A 337 -18.40 8.99 -9.38
C VAL A 337 -19.24 9.62 -10.48
N ALA A 338 -19.45 8.91 -11.57
CA ALA A 338 -20.41 9.34 -12.58
C ALA A 338 -21.81 9.36 -11.94
N VAL A 339 -22.17 10.47 -11.32
CA VAL A 339 -23.53 10.74 -10.88
C VAL A 339 -24.31 11.08 -12.14
N THR A 340 -24.83 10.07 -12.83
CA THR A 340 -25.89 10.31 -13.80
C THR A 340 -27.09 10.81 -13.02
N ALA A 341 -27.35 12.12 -13.13
CA ALA A 341 -28.58 12.70 -12.60
C ALA A 341 -29.75 11.87 -13.17
N GLY A 342 -30.43 11.08 -12.34
CA GLY A 342 -31.53 10.21 -12.74
C GLY A 342 -31.22 8.72 -12.96
N GLY A 343 -29.96 8.26 -12.79
CA GLY A 343 -29.69 6.82 -12.70
C GLY A 343 -30.17 6.22 -11.38
N PRO A 344 -30.71 4.99 -11.37
CA PRO A 344 -31.12 4.36 -10.11
C PRO A 344 -29.89 4.28 -9.20
N ILE A 345 -29.99 4.88 -8.01
CA ILE A 345 -29.00 4.68 -6.95
C ILE A 345 -28.93 3.17 -6.77
N SER A 346 -27.72 2.58 -6.90
CA SER A 346 -27.53 1.17 -6.62
C SER A 346 -28.02 0.91 -5.20
N THR A 347 -29.23 0.35 -5.09
CA THR A 347 -29.77 -0.01 -3.79
C THR A 347 -29.01 -1.22 -3.29
N PHE A 348 -28.61 -1.18 -2.03
CA PHE A 348 -28.05 -2.35 -1.37
C PHE A 348 -29.09 -3.48 -1.42
N THR A 349 -28.82 -4.54 -2.18
CA THR A 349 -29.72 -5.70 -2.37
C THR A 349 -29.29 -6.92 -1.53
N GLY A 350 -28.22 -6.81 -0.76
CA GLY A 350 -27.73 -7.89 0.09
C GLY A 350 -28.67 -8.16 1.28
N ASP A 351 -28.98 -9.44 1.49
CA ASP A 351 -29.75 -9.86 2.66
C ASP A 351 -28.81 -10.08 3.85
N MET A 352 -28.51 -8.99 4.55
CA MET A 352 -27.62 -8.99 5.72
C MET A 352 -28.15 -9.91 6.83
N ASN A 353 -29.45 -10.06 6.96
CA ASN A 353 -30.03 -10.92 8.01
C ASN A 353 -29.79 -12.39 7.69
N LYS A 354 -29.90 -12.80 6.42
CA LYS A 354 -29.55 -14.17 6.01
C LYS A 354 -28.06 -14.44 6.19
N LEU A 355 -27.21 -13.48 5.83
CA LEU A 355 -25.76 -13.62 6.03
C LEU A 355 -25.40 -13.74 7.52
N TRP A 356 -26.02 -12.91 8.37
CA TRP A 356 -25.82 -12.98 9.81
C TRP A 356 -26.31 -14.29 10.41
N ALA A 357 -27.50 -14.75 10.01
CA ALA A 357 -28.05 -16.06 10.43
C ALA A 357 -27.11 -17.21 10.00
N ALA A 358 -26.55 -17.16 8.80
CA ALA A 358 -25.58 -18.16 8.34
C ALA A 358 -24.29 -18.16 9.19
N ILE A 359 -23.82 -16.98 9.61
CA ILE A 359 -22.65 -16.86 10.51
C ILE A 359 -22.98 -17.44 11.88
N GLN A 360 -24.14 -17.10 12.45
CA GLN A 360 -24.57 -17.63 13.75
C GLN A 360 -24.81 -19.15 13.73
N ALA A 361 -25.18 -19.70 12.58
CA ALA A 361 -25.35 -21.15 12.41
C ALA A 361 -24.01 -21.92 12.40
N VAL A 362 -22.88 -21.25 12.28
CA VAL A 362 -21.55 -21.89 12.39
C VAL A 362 -21.26 -22.13 13.86
N GLN A 363 -21.68 -23.29 14.36
CA GLN A 363 -21.36 -23.72 15.73
C GLN A 363 -19.90 -24.19 15.80
N LEU A 364 -19.11 -23.51 16.58
CA LEU A 364 -17.77 -23.97 16.96
C LEU A 364 -17.86 -24.72 18.29
N PRO A 365 -17.16 -25.86 18.46
CA PRO A 365 -17.17 -26.56 19.72
C PRO A 365 -16.52 -25.70 20.82
N ALA A 366 -17.07 -25.75 22.01
CA ALA A 366 -16.48 -25.06 23.18
C ALA A 366 -15.06 -25.58 23.47
N SER A 367 -14.83 -26.88 23.25
CA SER A 367 -13.53 -27.55 23.27
C SER A 367 -13.43 -28.52 22.09
N ILE A 368 -12.23 -28.65 21.55
CA ILE A 368 -11.95 -29.68 20.52
C ILE A 368 -11.94 -31.09 21.13
N PHE A 369 -11.71 -31.17 22.45
CA PHE A 369 -11.69 -32.42 23.20
C PHE A 369 -13.11 -32.85 23.56
N SER A 370 -13.44 -34.10 23.22
CA SER A 370 -14.59 -34.83 23.74
C SER A 370 -14.07 -36.12 24.38
N PRO A 371 -14.39 -36.41 25.64
CA PRO A 371 -13.96 -37.66 26.25
C PRO A 371 -14.38 -38.86 25.38
N PRO A 372 -13.53 -39.87 25.23
CA PRO A 372 -13.90 -41.06 24.48
C PRO A 372 -15.12 -41.75 25.12
N ALA A 373 -16.02 -42.27 24.28
CA ALA A 373 -17.25 -42.93 24.72
C ALA A 373 -17.02 -44.25 25.47
N HIS A 374 -15.85 -44.86 25.25
CA HIS A 374 -15.49 -46.13 25.87
C HIS A 374 -14.18 -45.98 26.63
N VAL A 375 -14.26 -46.15 27.96
CA VAL A 375 -13.08 -46.32 28.81
C VAL A 375 -12.93 -47.82 29.04
N PRO A 376 -11.80 -48.45 28.64
CA PRO A 376 -11.60 -49.86 28.89
C PRO A 376 -11.74 -50.17 30.38
N THR A 377 -12.24 -51.36 30.70
CA THR A 377 -12.28 -51.84 32.08
C THR A 377 -10.82 -52.06 32.54
N LEU A 378 -10.31 -51.10 33.28
CA LEU A 378 -8.92 -51.08 33.71
C LEU A 378 -8.83 -51.78 35.07
N ALA A 379 -7.80 -52.63 35.27
CA ALA A 379 -7.47 -53.19 36.55
C ALA A 379 -6.41 -52.29 37.24
N PRO A 380 -6.55 -52.01 38.52
CA PRO A 380 -5.55 -51.23 39.25
C PRO A 380 -4.25 -52.02 39.37
N ALA A 381 -3.11 -51.31 39.31
CA ALA A 381 -1.83 -51.91 39.56
C ALA A 381 -1.72 -52.42 41.01
N ALA A 382 -1.04 -53.53 41.19
CA ALA A 382 -0.86 -54.13 42.54
C ALA A 382 -0.21 -53.11 43.51
N SER A 383 -0.70 -53.07 44.75
CA SER A 383 -0.07 -52.30 45.80
C SER A 383 1.21 -52.98 46.27
N PRO A 384 2.32 -52.27 46.55
CA PRO A 384 3.51 -52.85 47.13
C PRO A 384 3.29 -53.39 48.57
N SER A 385 2.25 -52.90 49.23
CA SER A 385 1.82 -53.45 50.54
C SER A 385 0.94 -54.70 50.31
N GLY A 386 1.55 -55.77 49.88
CA GLY A 386 0.85 -57.02 49.68
C GLY A 386 0.45 -57.70 50.99
N ALA A 387 -0.34 -58.74 50.84
CA ALA A 387 -0.93 -59.57 51.95
C ALA A 387 0.06 -60.04 53.01
N ILE A 388 1.36 -59.79 52.90
CA ILE A 388 2.40 -60.20 53.76
C ILE A 388 2.74 -59.15 54.91
N GLU A 389 2.56 -57.87 54.68
CA GLU A 389 2.93 -56.81 55.62
C GLU A 389 2.07 -56.84 56.91
N LYS A 390 0.78 -56.99 56.79
CA LYS A 390 -0.14 -57.05 57.95
C LYS A 390 0.17 -58.20 58.86
N PRO A 391 0.29 -59.47 58.36
CA PRO A 391 0.66 -60.60 59.25
C PRO A 391 2.09 -60.43 59.83
N LEU A 392 3.04 -59.87 59.08
CA LEU A 392 4.40 -59.66 59.56
C LEU A 392 4.47 -58.59 60.63
N LYS A 393 3.72 -57.53 60.58
CA LYS A 393 3.56 -56.52 61.60
C LYS A 393 2.96 -57.16 62.92
N TRP A 394 1.89 -57.93 62.74
CA TRP A 394 1.31 -58.65 63.90
C TRP A 394 2.26 -59.62 64.54
N ILE A 395 3.05 -60.39 63.80
CA ILE A 395 4.10 -61.27 64.31
C ILE A 395 5.17 -60.43 65.04
N GLY A 396 5.58 -59.30 64.46
CA GLY A 396 6.54 -58.39 65.09
C GLY A 396 6.02 -57.82 66.45
N TYR A 397 4.74 -57.34 66.45
CA TYR A 397 4.11 -56.84 67.67
C TYR A 397 4.03 -57.92 68.74
N ALA A 398 3.57 -59.13 68.37
CA ALA A 398 3.50 -60.28 69.29
C ALA A 398 4.90 -60.65 69.83
N GLY A 399 5.93 -60.62 68.96
CA GLY A 399 7.32 -60.90 69.41
C GLY A 399 7.86 -59.87 70.36
N VAL A 400 7.63 -58.56 70.17
CA VAL A 400 8.06 -57.51 71.08
C VAL A 400 7.32 -57.60 72.40
N VAL A 401 6.01 -57.88 72.43
CA VAL A 401 5.21 -58.08 73.66
C VAL A 401 5.67 -59.30 74.38
N PHE A 402 5.90 -60.42 73.71
CA PHE A 402 6.41 -61.66 74.35
C PHE A 402 7.80 -61.45 74.94
N ALA A 403 8.72 -60.84 74.22
CA ALA A 403 10.06 -60.52 74.73
C ALA A 403 10.02 -59.60 75.97
N PHE A 404 9.09 -58.61 75.93
CA PHE A 404 8.90 -57.73 77.13
C PHE A 404 8.49 -58.51 78.36
N PHE A 405 7.50 -59.40 78.27
CA PHE A 405 7.07 -60.21 79.43
C PHE A 405 8.14 -61.20 79.84
N ALA A 406 8.87 -61.82 78.96
CA ALA A 406 9.94 -62.75 79.32
C ALA A 406 11.08 -62.05 80.06
N ILE A 407 11.49 -60.88 79.62
CA ILE A 407 12.56 -60.11 80.25
C ILE A 407 12.10 -59.45 81.56
N ALA A 408 10.85 -59.01 81.68
CA ALA A 408 10.26 -58.50 82.89
C ALA A 408 10.27 -59.54 84.02
N HIS A 409 10.16 -60.82 83.64
CA HIS A 409 10.23 -61.93 84.60
C HIS A 409 11.67 -62.23 85.02
N GLU A 410 12.65 -62.25 84.09
CA GLU A 410 14.04 -62.67 84.42
C GLU A 410 14.93 -61.51 84.88
N ALA A 411 14.68 -60.28 84.45
CA ALA A 411 15.54 -59.14 84.79
C ALA A 411 14.76 -57.83 85.03
N PRO A 412 14.00 -57.70 86.15
CA PRO A 412 13.12 -56.56 86.42
C PRO A 412 13.86 -55.23 86.58
N LYS A 413 15.15 -55.23 86.92
CA LYS A 413 15.97 -54.01 87.02
C LYS A 413 16.27 -53.34 85.71
N LEU A 414 16.09 -54.02 84.58
CA LEU A 414 16.31 -53.50 83.24
C LEU A 414 14.99 -53.06 82.51
N MET A 415 13.88 -53.06 83.19
CA MET A 415 12.56 -52.83 82.66
C MET A 415 12.46 -51.47 81.98
N MET A 416 13.04 -50.37 82.48
CA MET A 416 13.06 -49.05 81.90
C MET A 416 13.82 -49.05 80.55
N LEU A 417 14.94 -49.73 80.45
CA LEU A 417 15.72 -49.86 79.25
C LEU A 417 14.92 -50.61 78.17
N TRP A 418 14.20 -51.67 78.57
CA TRP A 418 13.39 -52.46 77.67
C TRP A 418 12.11 -51.76 77.21
N LEU A 419 11.54 -50.85 78.02
CA LEU A 419 10.45 -49.98 77.57
C LEU A 419 10.91 -49.03 76.45
N ILE A 420 12.13 -48.50 76.52
CA ILE A 420 12.69 -47.64 75.48
C ILE A 420 13.00 -48.45 74.23
N ILE A 421 13.66 -49.58 74.33
CA ILE A 421 13.99 -50.46 73.19
C ILE A 421 12.72 -51.03 72.59
N GLY A 422 11.78 -51.51 73.41
CA GLY A 422 10.48 -51.99 72.91
C GLY A 422 9.67 -50.94 72.21
N GLY A 423 9.65 -49.73 72.80
CA GLY A 423 8.99 -48.57 72.10
C GLY A 423 9.62 -48.22 70.75
N PHE A 424 10.97 -48.25 70.69
CA PHE A 424 11.66 -48.05 69.41
C PHE A 424 11.36 -49.14 68.38
N LEU A 425 11.38 -50.43 68.84
CA LEU A 425 11.04 -51.56 67.94
C LEU A 425 9.58 -51.51 67.51
N LEU A 426 8.64 -51.18 68.39
CA LEU A 426 7.24 -50.97 68.00
C LEU A 426 7.07 -49.83 67.00
N TYR A 427 7.80 -48.72 67.15
CA TYR A 427 7.84 -47.63 66.22
C TYR A 427 8.39 -48.07 64.84
N GLN A 428 9.48 -48.83 64.78
CA GLN A 428 10.04 -49.38 63.56
C GLN A 428 9.09 -50.36 62.90
N ILE A 429 8.39 -51.22 63.63
CA ILE A 429 7.39 -52.15 63.13
C ILE A 429 6.16 -51.39 62.61
N ALA A 430 5.74 -50.34 63.29
CA ALA A 430 4.62 -49.49 62.85
C ALA A 430 4.89 -48.83 61.48
N ASN A 431 6.13 -48.33 61.32
CA ASN A 431 6.54 -47.64 60.06
C ASN A 431 7.10 -48.59 58.98
N PHE A 432 7.18 -49.91 59.27
CA PHE A 432 7.67 -50.89 58.33
C PHE A 432 6.76 -50.88 57.04
N GLY A 433 7.36 -50.67 55.85
CA GLY A 433 6.65 -50.61 54.61
C GLY A 433 6.09 -49.23 54.23
N GLU A 434 5.97 -48.25 55.17
CA GLU A 434 5.42 -46.92 54.84
C GLU A 434 6.30 -46.14 53.88
N GLU A 435 7.62 -46.26 53.95
CA GLU A 435 8.54 -45.64 53.00
C GLU A 435 8.31 -46.15 51.58
N ALA A 436 8.13 -47.47 51.43
CA ALA A 436 7.86 -48.09 50.10
C ALA A 436 6.50 -47.64 49.56
N VAL A 437 5.46 -47.56 50.42
CA VAL A 437 4.13 -47.06 50.01
C VAL A 437 4.18 -45.57 49.64
N ASN A 438 4.91 -44.77 50.42
CA ASN A 438 5.07 -43.35 50.15
C ASN A 438 5.88 -43.10 48.89
N ALA A 439 6.95 -43.84 48.65
CA ALA A 439 7.72 -43.79 47.41
C ALA A 439 6.86 -44.18 46.18
N GLU A 440 6.07 -45.26 46.29
CA GLU A 440 5.16 -45.68 45.23
C GLU A 440 4.03 -44.65 44.98
N ARG A 441 3.49 -44.05 46.05
CA ARG A 441 2.50 -42.98 45.96
C ARG A 441 3.07 -41.76 45.24
N GLN A 442 4.31 -41.41 45.50
CA GLN A 442 5.00 -40.30 44.86
C GLN A 442 5.25 -40.62 43.37
N ARG A 443 5.68 -41.84 43.06
CA ARG A 443 5.85 -42.32 41.67
C ARG A 443 4.55 -42.24 40.88
N ARG A 444 3.45 -42.78 41.43
CA ARG A 444 2.13 -42.78 40.76
C ARG A 444 1.57 -41.37 40.58
N ARG A 445 1.85 -40.42 41.52
CA ARG A 445 1.52 -39.00 41.35
C ARG A 445 2.30 -38.37 40.19
N GLN A 446 3.57 -38.72 40.07
CA GLN A 446 4.38 -38.24 38.93
C GLN A 446 3.89 -38.82 37.60
N GLU A 447 3.53 -40.09 37.56
CA GLU A 447 2.95 -40.73 36.37
C GLU A 447 1.60 -40.11 35.97
N LEU A 448 0.73 -39.81 36.94
CA LEU A 448 -0.52 -39.11 36.67
C LEU A 448 -0.26 -37.70 36.14
N SER A 449 0.62 -36.96 36.81
CA SER A 449 0.99 -35.60 36.34
C SER A 449 1.58 -35.59 34.92
N ALA A 450 2.41 -36.58 34.60
CA ALA A 450 2.97 -36.74 33.25
C ALA A 450 1.89 -37.07 32.22
N ALA A 451 0.95 -37.95 32.55
CA ALA A 451 -0.16 -38.33 31.68
C ALA A 451 -1.15 -37.14 31.46
N GLU A 452 -1.40 -36.36 32.53
CA GLU A 452 -2.20 -35.13 32.41
C GLU A 452 -1.54 -34.07 31.51
N ALA A 453 -0.23 -33.87 31.65
CA ALA A 453 0.54 -32.96 30.82
C ALA A 453 0.57 -33.41 29.35
N GLU A 454 0.73 -34.71 29.09
CA GLU A 454 0.68 -35.29 27.75
C GLU A 454 -0.68 -35.04 27.09
N LEU A 455 -1.78 -35.35 27.78
CA LEU A 455 -3.13 -35.13 27.31
C LEU A 455 -3.40 -33.65 27.00
N LYS A 456 -3.00 -32.76 27.92
CA LYS A 456 -3.11 -31.32 27.76
C LYS A 456 -2.35 -30.82 26.54
N ASN A 457 -1.12 -31.28 26.34
CA ASN A 457 -0.30 -30.90 25.20
C ASN A 457 -0.94 -31.32 23.86
N ILE A 458 -1.52 -32.53 23.81
CA ILE A 458 -2.24 -33.01 22.61
C ILE A 458 -3.45 -32.11 22.34
N ILE A 459 -4.24 -31.77 23.34
CA ILE A 459 -5.41 -30.90 23.20
C ILE A 459 -5.00 -29.51 22.71
N GLU A 460 -3.98 -28.90 23.30
CA GLU A 460 -3.47 -27.60 22.87
C GLU A 460 -2.92 -27.62 21.43
N GLN A 461 -2.25 -28.72 21.05
CA GLN A 461 -1.80 -28.91 19.67
C GLN A 461 -3.00 -28.98 18.71
N MET A 462 -4.01 -29.75 19.05
CA MET A 462 -5.25 -29.86 18.25
C MET A 462 -5.98 -28.52 18.12
N GLU A 463 -6.07 -27.74 19.19
CA GLU A 463 -6.68 -26.40 19.17
C GLU A 463 -5.93 -25.43 18.26
N ARG A 464 -4.60 -25.48 18.26
CA ARG A 464 -3.77 -24.68 17.35
C ARG A 464 -3.95 -25.11 15.90
N GLU A 465 -3.89 -26.41 15.60
CA GLU A 465 -4.06 -26.95 14.24
C GLU A 465 -5.46 -26.66 13.68
N ALA A 466 -6.48 -26.73 14.49
CA ALA A 466 -7.86 -26.45 14.10
C ALA A 466 -8.14 -24.94 13.92
N GLY A 467 -7.32 -24.04 14.50
CA GLY A 467 -7.49 -22.60 14.40
C GLY A 467 -8.69 -22.07 15.22
N ILE A 468 -9.00 -22.66 16.34
CA ILE A 468 -10.16 -22.25 17.18
C ILE A 468 -10.00 -20.82 17.70
N ALA A 469 -8.79 -20.40 18.09
CA ALA A 469 -8.52 -19.04 18.53
C ALA A 469 -8.75 -18.02 17.40
N GLU A 470 -8.33 -18.35 16.17
CA GLU A 470 -8.59 -17.55 14.97
C GLU A 470 -10.10 -17.40 14.72
N ALA A 471 -10.83 -18.50 14.82
CA ALA A 471 -12.29 -18.48 14.62
C ALA A 471 -13.02 -17.61 15.68
N ARG A 472 -12.62 -17.67 16.93
CA ARG A 472 -13.19 -16.81 17.99
C ARG A 472 -12.92 -15.32 17.69
N HIS A 473 -11.72 -14.99 17.23
CA HIS A 473 -11.40 -13.63 16.81
C HIS A 473 -12.26 -13.18 15.63
N ILE A 474 -12.44 -14.03 14.61
CA ILE A 474 -13.30 -13.73 13.45
C ILE A 474 -14.74 -13.47 13.90
N ILE A 475 -15.31 -14.25 14.82
CA ILE A 475 -16.67 -14.05 15.34
C ILE A 475 -16.80 -12.66 16.00
N VAL A 476 -15.81 -12.25 16.79
CA VAL A 476 -15.80 -10.93 17.43
C VAL A 476 -15.77 -9.81 16.38
N GLU A 477 -14.92 -9.93 15.38
CA GLU A 477 -14.80 -8.92 14.31
C GLU A 477 -16.08 -8.83 13.47
N VAL A 478 -16.66 -9.96 13.09
CA VAL A 478 -17.92 -9.99 12.33
C VAL A 478 -19.10 -9.44 13.15
N SER A 479 -19.12 -9.67 14.46
CA SER A 479 -20.13 -9.08 15.37
C SER A 479 -20.01 -7.55 15.43
N LYS A 480 -18.79 -7.02 15.48
CA LYS A 480 -18.54 -5.56 15.40
C LYS A 480 -19.05 -5.00 14.07
N LEU A 481 -18.79 -5.71 12.96
CA LEU A 481 -19.25 -5.29 11.62
C LEU A 481 -20.80 -5.29 11.54
N LYS A 482 -21.48 -6.28 12.13
CA LYS A 482 -22.95 -6.31 12.18
C LYS A 482 -23.51 -5.13 12.97
N ASN A 483 -22.97 -4.86 14.15
CA ASN A 483 -23.38 -3.71 14.96
C ASN A 483 -23.15 -2.37 14.21
N ARG A 484 -22.02 -2.27 13.49
CA ARG A 484 -21.73 -1.11 12.64
C ARG A 484 -22.75 -0.97 11.51
N PHE A 485 -23.11 -2.09 10.85
CA PHE A 485 -24.11 -2.10 9.79
C PHE A 485 -25.48 -1.61 10.28
N ASP A 486 -25.93 -2.09 11.43
CA ASP A 486 -27.22 -1.73 12.00
C ASP A 486 -27.33 -0.24 12.35
N GLY A 487 -26.21 0.39 12.70
CA GLY A 487 -26.13 1.83 12.97
C GLY A 487 -26.14 2.72 11.71
N LEU A 488 -25.82 2.18 10.53
CA LEU A 488 -25.60 2.99 9.32
C LEU A 488 -26.83 3.73 8.82
N ALA A 489 -28.03 3.15 8.95
CA ALA A 489 -29.26 3.81 8.52
C ALA A 489 -29.52 5.11 9.31
N ALA A 490 -29.33 5.07 10.62
CA ALA A 490 -29.48 6.24 11.47
C ALA A 490 -28.38 7.29 11.21
N GLU A 491 -27.15 6.87 10.94
CA GLU A 491 -26.05 7.77 10.57
C GLU A 491 -26.30 8.45 9.23
N GLU A 492 -26.76 7.71 8.21
CA GLU A 492 -27.12 8.25 6.91
C GLU A 492 -28.23 9.31 7.04
N GLN A 493 -29.28 9.01 7.80
CA GLN A 493 -30.36 9.95 8.01
C GLN A 493 -29.88 11.22 8.72
N ARG A 494 -29.04 11.09 9.75
CA ARG A 494 -28.43 12.27 10.41
C ARG A 494 -27.58 13.07 9.43
N ALA A 495 -26.76 12.42 8.62
CA ALA A 495 -25.93 13.09 7.63
C ALA A 495 -26.76 13.85 6.59
N LEU A 496 -27.90 13.30 6.15
CA LEU A 496 -28.84 14.00 5.26
C LEU A 496 -29.51 15.22 5.92
N VAL A 497 -29.88 15.10 7.19
CA VAL A 497 -30.45 16.22 7.99
C VAL A 497 -29.44 17.33 8.24
N ASP A 498 -28.15 16.99 8.38
CA ASP A 498 -27.08 17.97 8.63
C ASP A 498 -26.53 18.63 7.35
N LEU A 499 -26.88 18.14 6.16
CA LEU A 499 -26.45 18.72 4.88
C LEU A 499 -26.74 20.22 4.76
N PRO A 500 -27.91 20.75 5.13
CA PRO A 500 -28.18 22.19 5.10
C PRO A 500 -27.27 22.98 6.03
N LYS A 501 -26.98 22.46 7.22
CA LYS A 501 -26.09 23.12 8.21
C LYS A 501 -24.65 23.24 7.71
N GLN A 502 -24.22 22.33 6.86
CA GLN A 502 -22.89 22.30 6.28
C GLN A 502 -22.78 23.03 4.93
N ALA A 503 -23.88 23.64 4.46
CA ALA A 503 -23.93 24.25 3.14
C ALA A 503 -22.85 25.33 2.93
N HIS A 504 -22.59 26.16 3.94
CA HIS A 504 -21.55 27.19 3.88
C HIS A 504 -20.16 26.59 3.69
N GLN A 505 -19.78 25.61 4.54
CA GLN A 505 -18.47 24.97 4.47
C GLN A 505 -18.29 24.19 3.15
N ARG A 506 -19.34 23.56 2.66
CA ARG A 506 -19.34 22.85 1.38
C ARG A 506 -19.09 23.80 0.21
N GLN A 507 -19.86 24.89 0.13
CA GLN A 507 -19.68 25.89 -0.92
C GLN A 507 -18.30 26.54 -0.84
N LEU A 508 -17.78 26.76 0.37
CA LEU A 508 -16.42 27.27 0.58
C LEU A 508 -15.39 26.27 0.05
N ASN A 509 -15.50 24.98 0.38
CA ASN A 509 -14.56 23.96 -0.10
C ASN A 509 -14.62 23.83 -1.61
N GLU A 510 -15.81 23.77 -2.22
CA GLU A 510 -15.99 23.74 -3.67
C GLU A 510 -15.41 24.99 -4.38
N PHE A 511 -15.45 26.13 -3.70
CA PHE A 511 -14.84 27.35 -4.20
C PHE A 511 -13.32 27.29 -4.10
N LEU A 512 -12.78 26.83 -2.98
CA LEU A 512 -11.33 26.71 -2.74
C LEU A 512 -10.68 25.63 -3.60
N ASP A 513 -11.41 24.57 -3.96
CA ASP A 513 -10.94 23.51 -4.87
C ASP A 513 -10.59 24.03 -6.28
N LYS A 514 -11.11 25.20 -6.67
CA LYS A 514 -10.79 25.83 -7.97
C LYS A 514 -9.42 26.52 -7.99
N TYR A 515 -8.78 26.67 -6.85
CA TYR A 515 -7.48 27.34 -6.72
C TYR A 515 -6.38 26.34 -6.51
N TYR A 516 -5.65 26.04 -7.58
CA TYR A 516 -4.54 25.07 -7.57
C TYR A 516 -3.26 25.68 -6.98
N VAL A 517 -2.57 24.92 -6.12
CA VAL A 517 -1.34 25.35 -5.45
C VAL A 517 -0.18 25.54 -6.45
N ASP A 518 -0.11 24.71 -7.49
CA ASP A 518 0.94 24.79 -8.53
C ASP A 518 0.82 26.01 -9.43
N GLN A 519 -0.38 26.61 -9.54
CA GLN A 519 -0.63 27.84 -10.30
C GLN A 519 -0.41 29.11 -9.47
N ALA A 520 -0.28 28.98 -8.15
CA ALA A 520 -0.30 30.10 -7.21
C ALA A 520 0.99 30.94 -7.16
N LYS A 521 2.11 30.50 -7.73
CA LYS A 521 3.43 31.18 -7.72
C LYS A 521 3.84 31.70 -6.33
N LEU A 522 3.76 30.83 -5.30
CA LEU A 522 4.02 31.17 -3.91
C LEU A 522 5.52 31.26 -3.62
N SER A 523 5.94 32.30 -2.88
CA SER A 523 7.34 32.51 -2.52
C SER A 523 7.89 31.34 -1.67
N GLY A 524 9.05 30.82 -2.03
CA GLY A 524 9.70 29.68 -1.36
C GLY A 524 9.11 28.31 -1.69
N ILE A 525 8.08 28.24 -2.54
CA ILE A 525 7.45 26.99 -2.97
C ILE A 525 7.73 26.73 -4.45
N GLY A 526 8.90 26.18 -4.71
CA GLY A 526 9.32 25.76 -6.04
C GLY A 526 8.84 24.35 -6.43
N PRO A 527 9.22 23.85 -7.62
CA PRO A 527 8.75 22.57 -8.18
C PRO A 527 8.91 21.37 -7.25
N THR A 528 10.04 21.24 -6.56
CA THR A 528 10.28 20.15 -5.60
C THR A 528 9.31 20.20 -4.41
N LYS A 529 9.03 21.41 -3.87
CA LYS A 529 8.07 21.58 -2.78
C LYS A 529 6.64 21.28 -3.24
N LEU A 530 6.28 21.67 -4.45
CA LEU A 530 4.99 21.31 -5.07
C LEU A 530 4.84 19.80 -5.24
N ALA A 531 5.88 19.09 -5.72
CA ALA A 531 5.88 17.64 -5.83
C ALA A 531 5.70 16.96 -4.46
N THR A 532 6.32 17.52 -3.41
CA THR A 532 6.12 17.04 -2.03
C THR A 532 4.69 17.27 -1.56
N LEU A 533 4.14 18.47 -1.69
CA LEU A 533 2.74 18.78 -1.31
C LEU A 533 1.76 17.83 -2.01
N ARG A 534 1.89 17.68 -3.31
CA ARG A 534 1.07 16.75 -4.11
C ARG A 534 1.18 15.31 -3.59
N SER A 535 2.37 14.88 -3.21
CA SER A 535 2.59 13.54 -2.62
C SER A 535 1.85 13.34 -1.29
N PHE A 536 1.57 14.40 -0.55
CA PHE A 536 0.74 14.38 0.65
C PHE A 536 -0.75 14.69 0.38
N GLY A 537 -1.15 14.79 -0.88
CA GLY A 537 -2.53 15.08 -1.30
C GLY A 537 -2.94 16.52 -0.98
N ILE A 538 -2.04 17.48 -1.19
CA ILE A 538 -2.29 18.90 -1.08
C ILE A 538 -2.12 19.50 -2.47
N GLU A 539 -3.23 19.72 -3.18
CA GLU A 539 -3.27 20.17 -4.56
C GLU A 539 -4.01 21.50 -4.74
N THR A 540 -5.01 21.76 -3.89
CA THR A 540 -5.84 22.96 -3.96
C THR A 540 -5.83 23.76 -2.66
N ALA A 541 -6.39 24.95 -2.67
CA ALA A 541 -6.57 25.76 -1.46
C ALA A 541 -7.45 25.07 -0.42
N ALA A 542 -8.37 24.18 -0.83
CA ALA A 542 -9.21 23.40 0.08
C ALA A 542 -8.41 22.42 0.94
N ASP A 543 -7.30 21.87 0.41
CA ASP A 543 -6.46 20.89 1.09
C ASP A 543 -5.54 21.49 2.15
N ILE A 544 -5.37 22.82 2.15
CA ILE A 544 -4.41 23.51 3.01
C ILE A 544 -4.93 23.59 4.43
N GLU A 545 -4.30 22.84 5.33
CA GLU A 545 -4.52 22.89 6.78
C GLU A 545 -3.19 23.02 7.51
N TRP A 546 -3.08 23.92 8.47
CA TRP A 546 -1.86 24.14 9.25
C TRP A 546 -1.30 22.83 9.81
N ASN A 547 -2.15 22.06 10.51
CA ASN A 547 -1.75 20.84 11.18
C ASN A 547 -1.35 19.69 10.24
N ARG A 548 -1.74 19.75 8.97
CA ARG A 548 -1.29 18.79 7.95
C ARG A 548 0.06 19.20 7.39
N ILE A 549 0.22 20.48 7.05
CA ILE A 549 1.41 20.97 6.33
C ILE A 549 2.63 21.02 7.24
N ILE A 550 2.50 21.53 8.48
CA ILE A 550 3.62 21.65 9.42
C ILE A 550 4.30 20.30 9.75
N LYS A 551 3.58 19.21 9.58
CA LYS A 551 4.10 17.84 9.78
C LYS A 551 4.86 17.29 8.57
N ILE A 552 4.76 17.97 7.43
CA ILE A 552 5.47 17.56 6.22
C ILE A 552 6.91 18.05 6.34
N ARG A 553 7.86 17.15 6.28
CA ARG A 553 9.28 17.50 6.37
C ARG A 553 9.66 18.48 5.26
N GLY A 554 10.40 19.51 5.65
CA GLY A 554 10.77 20.59 4.75
C GLY A 554 9.74 21.72 4.63
N PHE A 555 8.62 21.64 5.38
CA PHE A 555 7.63 22.72 5.52
C PHE A 555 7.62 23.22 6.98
N GLY A 556 8.52 24.14 7.28
CA GLY A 556 8.53 24.84 8.56
C GLY A 556 7.42 25.90 8.65
N GLU A 557 7.40 26.63 9.75
CA GLU A 557 6.36 27.65 10.03
C GLU A 557 6.20 28.69 8.91
N VAL A 558 7.31 29.15 8.30
CA VAL A 558 7.29 30.18 7.26
C VAL A 558 6.52 29.71 6.03
N LEU A 559 6.86 28.53 5.49
CA LEU A 559 6.20 27.99 4.29
C LEU A 559 4.76 27.56 4.59
N THR A 560 4.50 27.03 5.78
CA THR A 560 3.15 26.69 6.23
C THR A 560 2.29 27.95 6.31
N ARG A 561 2.82 29.04 6.85
CA ARG A 561 2.14 30.34 6.93
C ARG A 561 1.86 30.89 5.54
N THR A 562 2.82 30.87 4.63
CA THR A 562 2.63 31.33 3.23
C THR A 562 1.43 30.62 2.58
N LEU A 563 1.31 29.29 2.73
CA LEU A 563 0.20 28.52 2.18
C LEU A 563 -1.14 28.88 2.87
N VAL A 564 -1.15 28.95 4.19
CA VAL A 564 -2.36 29.26 4.96
C VAL A 564 -2.85 30.67 4.69
N ASP A 565 -1.95 31.64 4.55
CA ASP A 565 -2.31 33.03 4.26
C ASP A 565 -2.86 33.17 2.83
N TRP A 566 -2.29 32.42 1.86
CA TRP A 566 -2.85 32.32 0.51
C TRP A 566 -4.25 31.70 0.52
N ARG A 567 -4.49 30.63 1.26
CA ARG A 567 -5.84 30.08 1.43
C ARG A 567 -6.79 31.13 2.00
N LYS A 568 -6.41 31.84 3.09
CA LYS A 568 -7.23 32.89 3.70
C LYS A 568 -7.54 34.03 2.72
N GLU A 569 -6.61 34.39 1.84
CA GLU A 569 -6.86 35.35 0.77
C GLU A 569 -8.01 34.91 -0.13
N LYS A 570 -8.02 33.63 -0.52
CA LYS A 570 -9.11 33.07 -1.33
C LYS A 570 -10.41 32.95 -0.53
N GLU A 571 -10.36 32.61 0.76
CA GLU A 571 -11.54 32.60 1.63
C GLU A 571 -12.22 34.00 1.72
N ARG A 572 -11.46 35.08 1.72
CA ARG A 572 -12.02 36.48 1.80
C ARG A 572 -12.85 36.87 0.59
N ILE A 573 -12.57 36.31 -0.58
CA ILE A 573 -13.32 36.60 -1.82
C ILE A 573 -14.50 35.65 -2.04
N PHE A 574 -14.64 34.64 -1.19
CA PHE A 574 -15.76 33.70 -1.24
C PHE A 574 -17.07 34.43 -0.86
N LYS A 575 -18.13 34.14 -1.64
CA LYS A 575 -19.49 34.63 -1.34
C LYS A 575 -20.43 33.44 -1.20
N PHE A 576 -20.94 33.26 -0.01
CA PHE A 576 -21.95 32.24 0.25
C PHE A 576 -23.25 32.56 -0.49
N ASN A 577 -23.81 31.55 -1.17
CA ASN A 577 -25.10 31.67 -1.83
C ASN A 577 -26.17 30.84 -1.09
N PRO A 578 -27.05 31.45 -0.27
CA PRO A 578 -28.09 30.74 0.46
C PRO A 578 -29.12 30.02 -0.45
N ALA A 579 -29.37 30.58 -1.65
CA ALA A 579 -30.31 30.01 -2.63
C ALA A 579 -29.82 28.69 -3.25
N ARG A 580 -28.51 28.44 -3.21
CA ARG A 580 -27.89 27.19 -3.65
C ARG A 580 -28.01 26.12 -2.54
N GLY A 581 -29.15 25.86 -2.02
CA GLY A 581 -29.42 24.88 -0.93
C GLY A 581 -28.72 23.52 -1.09
N VAL A 582 -29.29 22.49 -0.53
CA VAL A 582 -28.85 21.10 -0.72
C VAL A 582 -29.29 20.60 -2.11
N THR A 583 -28.35 20.31 -2.97
CA THR A 583 -28.64 19.78 -4.31
C THR A 583 -28.91 18.26 -4.26
N ASP A 584 -29.57 17.73 -5.29
CA ASP A 584 -29.74 16.27 -5.40
C ASP A 584 -28.40 15.55 -5.51
N VAL A 585 -27.37 16.20 -6.09
CA VAL A 585 -25.99 15.70 -6.14
C VAL A 585 -25.41 15.54 -4.73
N ASP A 586 -25.68 16.47 -3.82
CA ASP A 586 -25.21 16.37 -2.43
C ASP A 586 -25.86 15.22 -1.69
N ARG A 587 -27.17 15.03 -1.89
CA ARG A 587 -27.92 13.90 -1.33
C ARG A 587 -27.40 12.57 -1.88
N CYS A 588 -27.21 12.50 -3.20
CA CYS A 588 -26.65 11.32 -3.86
C CYS A 588 -25.26 10.98 -3.35
N LYS A 589 -24.38 11.97 -3.14
CA LYS A 589 -23.04 11.75 -2.57
C LYS A 589 -23.11 11.11 -1.18
N VAL A 590 -24.00 11.60 -0.30
CA VAL A 590 -24.19 11.01 1.03
C VAL A 590 -24.71 9.59 0.91
N GLN A 591 -25.78 9.36 0.16
CA GLN A 591 -26.39 8.04 -0.02
C GLN A 591 -25.37 7.04 -0.59
N GLN A 592 -24.62 7.42 -1.60
CA GLN A 592 -23.61 6.59 -2.23
C GLN A 592 -22.48 6.20 -1.26
N LYS A 593 -22.03 7.15 -0.41
CA LYS A 593 -21.09 6.85 0.67
C LYS A 593 -21.60 5.72 1.57
N TYR A 594 -22.85 5.79 2.01
CA TYR A 594 -23.41 4.77 2.90
C TYR A 594 -23.68 3.44 2.19
N VAL A 595 -24.04 3.45 0.91
CA VAL A 595 -24.13 2.24 0.07
C VAL A 595 -22.77 1.54 -0.01
N SER A 596 -21.71 2.29 -0.29
CA SER A 596 -20.34 1.74 -0.36
C SER A 596 -19.90 1.12 0.98
N ILE A 597 -20.19 1.79 2.10
CA ILE A 597 -19.89 1.25 3.44
C ILE A 597 -20.65 -0.06 3.69
N ARG A 598 -21.94 -0.13 3.36
CA ARG A 598 -22.77 -1.35 3.49
C ARG A 598 -22.19 -2.51 2.68
N GLN A 599 -21.81 -2.25 1.45
CA GLN A 599 -21.21 -3.26 0.55
C GLN A 599 -19.84 -3.75 1.08
N ASP A 600 -19.01 -2.86 1.62
CA ASP A 600 -17.72 -3.25 2.22
C ASP A 600 -17.93 -4.14 3.46
N ILE A 601 -18.89 -3.78 4.31
CA ILE A 601 -19.23 -4.58 5.49
C ILE A 601 -19.76 -5.96 5.07
N GLU A 602 -20.69 -6.02 4.11
CA GLU A 602 -21.23 -7.29 3.60
C GLU A 602 -20.12 -8.20 3.08
N ARG A 603 -19.22 -7.65 2.28
CA ARG A 603 -18.07 -8.40 1.76
C ARG A 603 -17.21 -8.98 2.89
N LYS A 604 -16.81 -8.14 3.86
CA LYS A 604 -16.00 -8.58 5.01
C LYS A 604 -16.71 -9.66 5.83
N MET A 605 -18.02 -9.56 5.96
CA MET A 605 -18.81 -10.58 6.65
C MET A 605 -18.90 -11.89 5.86
N ARG A 606 -19.00 -11.85 4.51
CA ARG A 606 -18.93 -13.04 3.65
C ARG A 606 -17.58 -13.73 3.75
N ASP A 607 -16.50 -12.94 3.71
CA ASP A 607 -15.14 -13.46 3.90
C ASP A 607 -14.98 -14.11 5.28
N GLY A 608 -15.55 -13.48 6.32
CA GLY A 608 -15.62 -14.03 7.68
C GLY A 608 -16.36 -15.37 7.73
N LEU A 609 -17.54 -15.47 7.11
CA LEU A 609 -18.30 -16.72 7.01
C LEU A 609 -17.49 -17.83 6.33
N HIS A 610 -16.85 -17.53 5.21
CA HIS A 610 -16.01 -18.49 4.48
C HIS A 610 -14.86 -19.03 5.36
N LYS A 611 -14.18 -18.14 6.07
CA LYS A 611 -13.13 -18.52 7.03
C LYS A 611 -13.69 -19.39 8.16
N LEU A 612 -14.82 -19.03 8.74
CA LEU A 612 -15.45 -19.84 9.81
C LEU A 612 -15.84 -21.24 9.34
N GLN A 613 -16.39 -21.38 8.13
CA GLN A 613 -16.70 -22.66 7.52
C GLN A 613 -15.43 -23.52 7.31
N SER A 614 -14.34 -22.91 6.87
CA SER A 614 -13.06 -23.59 6.71
C SER A 614 -12.50 -24.09 8.04
N VAL A 615 -12.68 -23.33 9.14
CA VAL A 615 -12.27 -23.75 10.49
C VAL A 615 -13.09 -24.96 10.95
N LYS A 616 -14.40 -24.98 10.70
CA LYS A 616 -15.25 -26.14 11.03
C LYS A 616 -14.72 -27.41 10.38
N SER A 617 -14.42 -27.38 9.08
CA SER A 617 -13.83 -28.52 8.38
C SER A 617 -12.46 -28.92 8.95
N ARG A 618 -11.63 -27.94 9.34
CA ARG A 618 -10.34 -28.21 9.99
C ARG A 618 -10.50 -28.88 11.35
N VAL A 619 -11.49 -28.46 12.15
CA VAL A 619 -11.82 -29.08 13.44
C VAL A 619 -12.14 -30.58 13.26
N ASP A 620 -13.03 -30.91 12.31
CA ASP A 620 -13.43 -32.30 12.07
C ASP A 620 -12.25 -33.15 11.59
N ASN A 621 -11.45 -32.65 10.66
CA ASN A 621 -10.25 -33.32 10.16
C ASN A 621 -9.19 -33.50 11.26
N THR A 622 -9.01 -32.52 12.14
CA THR A 622 -8.06 -32.59 13.25
C THR A 622 -8.51 -33.62 14.30
N LYS A 623 -9.79 -33.65 14.63
CA LYS A 623 -10.37 -34.68 15.52
C LYS A 623 -10.11 -36.09 14.97
N GLN A 624 -10.36 -36.31 13.69
CA GLN A 624 -10.15 -37.62 13.05
C GLN A 624 -8.66 -38.02 13.04
N ARG A 625 -7.77 -37.08 12.72
CA ARG A 625 -6.31 -37.33 12.65
C ARG A 625 -5.70 -37.67 14.01
N HIS A 626 -6.16 -37.04 15.08
CA HIS A 626 -5.62 -37.21 16.41
C HIS A 626 -6.42 -38.22 17.26
N HIS A 627 -7.46 -38.87 16.72
CA HIS A 627 -8.36 -39.76 17.46
C HIS A 627 -7.63 -40.82 18.26
N ASP A 628 -6.81 -41.61 17.62
CA ASP A 628 -6.10 -42.74 18.25
C ASP A 628 -5.08 -42.26 19.31
N ARG A 629 -4.35 -41.20 19.00
CA ARG A 629 -3.37 -40.62 19.94
C ARG A 629 -4.04 -40.05 21.18
N LEU A 630 -5.20 -39.40 21.00
CA LEU A 630 -6.01 -38.87 22.09
C LEU A 630 -6.58 -39.99 22.97
N GLN A 631 -7.07 -41.08 22.35
CA GLN A 631 -7.60 -42.25 23.04
C GLN A 631 -6.52 -42.89 23.91
N VAL A 632 -5.31 -43.07 23.38
CA VAL A 632 -4.15 -43.64 24.14
C VAL A 632 -3.78 -42.79 25.35
N ALA A 633 -3.65 -41.45 25.15
CA ALA A 633 -3.31 -40.53 26.22
C ALA A 633 -4.40 -40.47 27.32
N PHE A 634 -5.68 -40.50 26.88
CA PHE A 634 -6.81 -40.54 27.83
C PHE A 634 -6.84 -41.84 28.66
N ASN A 635 -6.64 -42.99 28.02
CA ASN A 635 -6.57 -44.27 28.69
C ASN A 635 -5.41 -44.32 29.69
N ARG A 636 -4.24 -43.78 29.32
CA ARG A 636 -3.08 -43.66 30.20
C ARG A 636 -3.36 -42.81 31.44
N LYS A 637 -4.03 -41.66 31.26
CA LYS A 637 -4.47 -40.84 32.42
C LYS A 637 -5.44 -41.60 33.30
N ALA A 638 -6.46 -42.24 32.73
CA ALA A 638 -7.46 -43.01 33.48
C ALA A 638 -6.82 -44.17 34.24
N GLN A 639 -5.83 -44.88 33.69
CA GLN A 639 -5.05 -45.92 34.37
C GLN A 639 -4.28 -45.32 35.55
N ALA A 640 -3.54 -44.23 35.32
CA ALA A 640 -2.74 -43.58 36.38
C ALA A 640 -3.60 -43.07 37.55
N GLU A 641 -4.81 -42.54 37.25
CA GLU A 641 -5.78 -42.17 38.29
C GLU A 641 -6.26 -43.35 39.11
N MET A 642 -6.56 -44.47 38.45
CA MET A 642 -7.00 -45.69 39.10
C MET A 642 -5.88 -46.30 39.96
N ASP A 643 -4.66 -46.35 39.43
CA ASP A 643 -3.49 -46.85 40.14
C ASP A 643 -3.19 -46.03 41.39
N LEU A 644 -3.31 -44.70 41.33
CA LEU A 644 -3.14 -43.82 42.48
C LEU A 644 -4.23 -44.01 43.54
N ARG A 645 -5.49 -44.25 43.12
CA ARG A 645 -6.61 -44.50 44.06
C ARG A 645 -6.54 -45.85 44.74
N ALA A 646 -5.82 -46.81 44.15
CA ALA A 646 -5.66 -48.18 44.68
C ALA A 646 -4.55 -48.29 45.74
N LEU A 647 -3.81 -47.23 46.03
CA LEU A 647 -2.84 -47.09 47.12
C LEU A 647 -3.44 -46.42 48.32
#